data_22412b8b103dc57db28cca64e61c661a
#
_entry.id   22412b8b103dc57db28cca64e61c661a
#
_cell.length_a   1.000
_cell.length_b   1.000
_cell.length_c   1.000
_cell.angle_alpha   90.00
_cell.angle_beta   90.00
_cell.angle_gamma   90.00
#
_symmetry.space_group_name_H-M   'P 1'
#
loop_
_entity.id
_entity.type
_entity.pdbx_description
1 polymer ?
#
loop_
_entity_poly.entity_id
_entity_poly.type
_entity_poly.pdbx_seq_one_letter_code
_entity_poly.pdbx_strand_id
1 'polypeptide(L)'
;MRTKVKKLTSVILAAVMMLGILTIAPLTVSAATYGDFEYEINDSSVAITKYTGSAETVTIPSKIAGYRVAYIDQYAFYACANLSSIVIPNSVTTIGWGAFSSCTSLSSVIIQRGVINIDGDAFYGCSSLSNITIPDSVTEIYERAFSSCTSLKSVTIPNSVTSIGNAAFSNCVSLSSIVIPNSVKSLGHDAFENCTSLSSVIIMSGVTSIGADAFYGCSSLSNITIPDSVTEIYDGAFSKTKWFDNQSDGVVYAGKVAYTYKGDMPKNTKILLRQDTKSISRYAFSDCTNLTDIVIPNSVNRIDVGTFWRCTSLKSITIPNSVISIGSKAFSDCTNLSDIIIPDSITYIASDAFKNTKWFDNQPDGVVYAGKVAYEYKGNMLENTKIVLKQGTKSISKDAFSSCINLTNIVIPNSLLSVGGGAFMNCSKLKSITIPRNMEDIGEYAFGYSDIGIHYGPPVKYEDFTIKGYKGTAAETYAKENGFKFIALDVSKPTSVSLNKTALTLDVGKSYTLTKTVSPSNAVTSYTWRSSNTSVATVDKNGKVTAKASGTATITVKTSNGKTATCKVTVNLPAPQITGLANTTGGIKISWNKVDGAYGYRLYYKPASGGWKRFKDTTATSFTDSGVVPNKTETYTIRCIDQKGNTISGFNSTGWSKKYTPVAPTISKLDNTSGGIKLSWNKIAGVYGYRLYYKTSSGGWKRFKDTTATSFTDSGVSPNRTETYTIRCIDKNGKTVSGFNSKGWSKKYTAATPKITKLTNTSKGVSVTWNKIAGVYGYRLYRKYDGGSWTKVKDTTSTSFTDSGAKKGKKVTYTVRCIDRKGKTVSGFNSKGWSITRK
;
A
#
# COMPACT_ATOMS: atom_id res chain seq x y z
N MET A 1 25.38 22.58 -6.39
CA MET A 1 26.55 22.93 -7.21
C MET A 1 26.20 23.75 -8.47
N ARG A 2 24.95 23.85 -8.88
CA ARG A 2 24.53 24.61 -10.09
C ARG A 2 24.36 26.11 -9.93
N THR A 3 24.36 26.65 -8.71
CA THR A 3 24.19 28.11 -8.45
C THR A 3 25.49 28.91 -8.43
N LYS A 4 26.65 28.26 -8.46
CA LYS A 4 27.96 28.97 -8.47
C LYS A 4 28.49 29.31 -9.86
N VAL A 5 27.96 28.71 -10.92
CA VAL A 5 28.42 28.98 -12.30
C VAL A 5 27.77 30.22 -12.90
N LYS A 6 26.52 30.58 -12.50
CA LYS A 6 25.82 31.76 -13.05
C LYS A 6 26.31 33.13 -12.52
N LYS A 7 27.01 33.16 -11.37
CA LYS A 7 27.55 34.45 -10.85
C LYS A 7 28.96 34.78 -11.36
N LEU A 8 29.68 33.81 -11.93
CA LEU A 8 31.00 34.08 -12.49
C LEU A 8 30.96 34.62 -13.92
N THR A 9 29.89 34.28 -14.68
CA THR A 9 29.69 34.75 -16.05
C THR A 9 29.20 36.19 -16.14
N SER A 10 28.48 36.71 -15.13
CA SER A 10 27.97 38.09 -15.14
C SER A 10 29.01 39.13 -14.78
N VAL A 11 30.06 38.76 -14.04
CA VAL A 11 31.16 39.71 -13.67
C VAL A 11 32.19 39.81 -14.78
N ILE A 12 32.40 38.75 -15.55
CA ILE A 12 33.31 38.77 -16.72
C ILE A 12 32.69 39.53 -17.90
N LEU A 13 31.36 39.50 -18.06
CA LEU A 13 30.67 40.22 -19.13
C LEU A 13 30.67 41.75 -18.89
N ALA A 14 30.71 42.22 -17.65
CA ALA A 14 30.73 43.65 -17.32
C ALA A 14 32.14 44.27 -17.46
N ALA A 15 33.19 43.47 -17.38
CA ALA A 15 34.59 43.94 -17.51
C ALA A 15 35.07 44.04 -18.97
N VAL A 16 34.37 43.38 -19.91
CA VAL A 16 34.70 43.41 -21.36
C VAL A 16 33.99 44.53 -22.09
N MET A 17 32.97 45.19 -21.49
CA MET A 17 32.24 46.29 -22.16
C MET A 17 32.85 47.68 -21.99
N MET A 18 34.02 47.83 -21.37
CA MET A 18 34.65 49.14 -21.20
C MET A 18 36.02 49.35 -21.88
N LEU A 19 36.35 48.48 -22.83
CA LEU A 19 37.58 48.75 -23.66
C LEU A 19 37.28 48.43 -25.14
N GLY A 20 37.08 49.46 -25.93
CA GLY A 20 37.39 49.47 -27.35
C GLY A 20 36.22 49.13 -28.28
N ILE A 21 35.62 50.17 -28.83
CA ILE A 21 34.86 50.12 -30.11
C ILE A 21 35.85 49.71 -31.22
N LEU A 22 35.92 48.42 -31.50
CA LEU A 22 36.28 47.90 -32.82
C LEU A 22 35.05 47.27 -33.40
N THR A 23 34.55 47.78 -34.49
CA THR A 23 33.51 47.16 -35.30
C THR A 23 34.01 45.82 -35.81
N ILE A 24 33.71 44.77 -35.07
CA ILE A 24 33.76 43.38 -35.57
C ILE A 24 32.39 43.13 -36.13
N ALA A 25 32.26 43.04 -37.43
CA ALA A 25 31.08 42.41 -38.07
C ALA A 25 30.76 41.11 -37.33
N PRO A 26 29.48 40.79 -37.11
CA PRO A 26 29.13 39.50 -36.49
C PRO A 26 29.73 38.43 -37.41
N LEU A 27 30.74 37.70 -36.97
CA LEU A 27 31.11 36.43 -37.51
C LEU A 27 29.86 35.56 -37.38
N THR A 28 29.05 35.47 -38.43
CA THR A 28 28.10 34.38 -38.58
C THR A 28 28.98 33.13 -38.62
N VAL A 29 29.10 32.44 -37.50
CA VAL A 29 29.55 31.05 -37.50
C VAL A 29 28.51 30.31 -38.31
N SER A 30 28.82 30.06 -39.59
CA SER A 30 27.98 29.20 -40.39
C SER A 30 27.96 27.83 -39.70
N ALA A 31 26.80 27.40 -39.25
CA ALA A 31 26.64 26.04 -38.72
C ALA A 31 27.21 25.05 -39.72
N ALA A 32 28.02 24.11 -39.28
CA ALA A 32 28.56 23.08 -40.13
C ALA A 32 27.41 22.19 -40.61
N THR A 33 27.47 21.77 -41.90
CA THR A 33 26.42 20.97 -42.56
C THR A 33 26.93 19.58 -42.94
N TYR A 34 26.05 18.57 -42.78
CA TYR A 34 26.26 17.22 -43.25
C TYR A 34 24.96 16.72 -43.90
N GLY A 35 24.89 16.74 -45.23
CA GLY A 35 23.63 16.58 -45.94
C GLY A 35 22.62 17.66 -45.52
N ASP A 36 21.45 17.23 -45.10
CA ASP A 36 20.37 18.12 -44.65
C ASP A 36 20.47 18.46 -43.13
N PHE A 37 21.57 18.10 -42.44
CA PHE A 37 21.75 18.37 -41.01
C PHE A 37 22.71 19.54 -40.78
N GLU A 38 22.29 20.58 -40.12
CA GLU A 38 23.16 21.54 -39.45
C GLU A 38 23.60 20.93 -38.09
N TYR A 39 24.86 21.10 -37.74
CA TYR A 39 25.39 20.52 -36.51
C TYR A 39 26.48 21.37 -35.87
N GLU A 40 26.69 21.12 -34.58
CA GLU A 40 27.83 21.64 -33.83
C GLU A 40 28.65 20.50 -33.24
N ILE A 41 29.96 20.71 -33.10
CA ILE A 41 30.85 19.77 -32.41
C ILE A 41 31.11 20.32 -31.01
N ASN A 42 30.70 19.58 -30.01
CA ASN A 42 30.86 19.89 -28.59
C ASN A 42 31.83 18.86 -27.98
N ASP A 43 33.05 19.27 -27.62
CA ASP A 43 34.13 18.42 -27.10
C ASP A 43 34.46 17.20 -28.00
N SER A 44 33.81 16.10 -27.83
CA SER A 44 34.00 14.81 -28.52
C SER A 44 32.77 14.24 -29.18
N SER A 45 31.71 15.04 -29.30
CA SER A 45 30.40 14.61 -29.82
C SER A 45 29.76 15.70 -30.68
N VAL A 46 28.78 15.29 -31.48
CA VAL A 46 27.97 16.16 -32.35
C VAL A 46 26.59 16.35 -31.76
N ALA A 47 26.14 17.59 -31.76
CA ALA A 47 24.76 17.98 -31.60
C ALA A 47 24.16 18.37 -32.98
N ILE A 48 23.05 17.73 -33.37
CA ILE A 48 22.29 18.20 -34.56
C ILE A 48 21.48 19.41 -34.12
N THR A 49 21.78 20.57 -34.70
CA THR A 49 21.14 21.84 -34.31
C THR A 49 19.92 22.16 -35.16
N LYS A 50 19.90 21.67 -36.42
CA LYS A 50 18.76 21.86 -37.31
C LYS A 50 18.73 20.83 -38.46
N TYR A 51 17.54 20.43 -38.84
CA TYR A 51 17.23 19.70 -40.05
C TYR A 51 16.65 20.66 -41.10
N THR A 52 17.27 20.72 -42.28
CA THR A 52 16.92 21.62 -43.39
C THR A 52 16.29 20.89 -44.56
N GLY A 53 16.24 19.56 -44.50
CA GLY A 53 15.68 18.73 -45.56
C GLY A 53 14.16 18.70 -45.59
N SER A 54 13.62 18.09 -46.64
CA SER A 54 12.18 17.92 -46.86
C SER A 54 11.76 16.45 -47.02
N ALA A 55 12.66 15.51 -46.70
CA ALA A 55 12.39 14.08 -46.85
C ALA A 55 11.31 13.58 -45.88
N GLU A 56 10.44 12.71 -46.39
CA GLU A 56 9.42 12.05 -45.55
C GLU A 56 10.00 11.05 -44.58
N THR A 57 11.15 10.46 -44.89
CA THR A 57 11.83 9.47 -44.04
C THR A 57 13.26 9.89 -43.80
N VAL A 58 13.67 9.97 -42.54
CA VAL A 58 15.00 10.39 -42.14
C VAL A 58 15.63 9.33 -41.24
N THR A 59 16.86 8.98 -41.47
CA THR A 59 17.71 8.22 -40.58
C THR A 59 18.83 9.12 -40.09
N ILE A 60 18.84 9.42 -38.81
CA ILE A 60 19.93 10.20 -38.19
C ILE A 60 21.22 9.37 -38.24
N PRO A 61 22.33 9.89 -38.77
CA PRO A 61 23.59 9.15 -38.81
C PRO A 61 24.16 9.03 -37.38
N SER A 62 24.76 7.87 -37.08
CA SER A 62 25.38 7.67 -35.76
C SER A 62 26.68 8.45 -35.56
N LYS A 63 27.27 8.93 -36.66
CA LYS A 63 28.48 9.76 -36.70
C LYS A 63 28.37 10.82 -37.81
N ILE A 64 28.90 12.01 -37.53
CA ILE A 64 29.08 13.11 -38.47
C ILE A 64 30.52 13.60 -38.28
N ALA A 65 31.23 13.85 -39.36
CA ALA A 65 32.64 14.30 -39.37
C ALA A 65 33.56 13.43 -38.46
N GLY A 66 33.26 12.13 -38.33
CA GLY A 66 34.01 11.21 -37.49
C GLY A 66 33.61 11.20 -36.01
N TYR A 67 32.87 12.18 -35.52
CA TYR A 67 32.39 12.28 -34.17
C TYR A 67 31.04 11.60 -34.00
N ARG A 68 30.78 11.08 -32.79
CA ARG A 68 29.51 10.47 -32.40
C ARG A 68 28.39 11.53 -32.36
N VAL A 69 27.27 11.31 -33.03
CA VAL A 69 26.06 12.11 -32.85
C VAL A 69 25.43 11.72 -31.50
N ALA A 70 25.55 12.61 -30.50
CA ALA A 70 25.11 12.35 -29.13
C ALA A 70 23.84 13.14 -28.76
N TYR A 71 23.58 14.25 -29.44
CA TYR A 71 22.47 15.13 -29.12
C TYR A 71 21.66 15.48 -30.35
N ILE A 72 20.35 15.51 -30.22
CA ILE A 72 19.42 16.22 -31.07
C ILE A 72 19.08 17.48 -30.28
N ASP A 73 19.51 18.65 -30.71
CA ASP A 73 19.39 19.88 -29.95
C ASP A 73 17.95 20.42 -29.95
N GLN A 74 17.74 21.48 -29.17
CA GLN A 74 16.44 22.11 -29.06
C GLN A 74 15.93 22.55 -30.42
N TYR A 75 14.65 22.21 -30.72
CA TYR A 75 13.96 22.55 -31.96
C TYR A 75 14.63 22.08 -33.27
N ALA A 76 15.55 21.13 -33.21
CA ALA A 76 16.33 20.68 -34.39
C ALA A 76 15.47 20.22 -35.59
N PHE A 77 14.31 19.61 -35.35
CA PHE A 77 13.32 19.21 -36.36
C PHE A 77 11.98 19.91 -36.17
N TYR A 78 11.97 21.11 -35.56
CA TYR A 78 10.73 21.82 -35.27
C TYR A 78 9.90 22.04 -36.54
N ALA A 79 8.61 21.71 -36.51
CA ALA A 79 7.63 21.91 -37.56
C ALA A 79 8.01 21.25 -38.94
N CYS A 80 8.77 20.14 -38.91
CA CYS A 80 9.05 19.37 -40.11
C CYS A 80 7.77 18.63 -40.56
N ALA A 81 6.85 19.36 -41.24
CA ALA A 81 5.52 18.86 -41.57
C ALA A 81 5.53 17.69 -42.59
N ASN A 82 6.56 17.54 -43.39
CA ASN A 82 6.67 16.44 -44.35
C ASN A 82 7.26 15.15 -43.71
N LEU A 83 7.92 15.27 -42.56
CA LEU A 83 8.58 14.13 -41.90
C LEU A 83 7.54 13.15 -41.38
N SER A 84 7.45 11.99 -41.99
CA SER A 84 6.53 10.90 -41.59
C SER A 84 7.19 9.81 -40.76
N SER A 85 8.50 9.61 -40.91
CA SER A 85 9.26 8.58 -40.23
C SER A 85 10.68 9.02 -39.88
N ILE A 86 11.14 8.66 -38.66
CA ILE A 86 12.52 8.94 -38.26
C ILE A 86 13.13 7.79 -37.47
N VAL A 87 14.42 7.53 -37.72
CA VAL A 87 15.24 6.59 -36.93
C VAL A 87 16.29 7.37 -36.18
N ILE A 88 16.26 7.28 -34.86
CA ILE A 88 17.21 7.87 -33.88
C ILE A 88 18.19 6.77 -33.46
N PRO A 89 19.48 6.88 -33.78
CA PRO A 89 20.46 5.83 -33.53
C PRO A 89 20.83 5.71 -32.04
N ASN A 90 21.42 4.59 -31.69
CA ASN A 90 21.89 4.30 -30.33
C ASN A 90 23.06 5.23 -29.87
N SER A 91 23.63 6.01 -30.77
CA SER A 91 24.62 7.03 -30.42
C SER A 91 24.00 8.23 -29.71
N VAL A 92 22.73 8.54 -29.93
CA VAL A 92 22.04 9.68 -29.34
C VAL A 92 21.73 9.37 -27.87
N THR A 93 22.06 10.31 -26.98
CA THR A 93 21.77 10.23 -25.54
C THR A 93 20.65 11.15 -25.11
N THR A 94 20.42 12.24 -25.83
CA THR A 94 19.40 13.23 -25.46
C THR A 94 18.65 13.68 -26.72
N ILE A 95 17.33 13.66 -26.60
CA ILE A 95 16.41 14.32 -27.51
C ILE A 95 16.01 15.62 -26.83
N GLY A 96 16.52 16.76 -27.34
CA GLY A 96 16.43 18.06 -26.71
C GLY A 96 15.03 18.67 -26.73
N TRP A 97 14.90 19.80 -26.06
CA TRP A 97 13.65 20.53 -25.93
C TRP A 97 13.00 20.84 -27.28
N GLY A 98 11.74 20.44 -27.45
CA GLY A 98 10.99 20.69 -28.68
C GLY A 98 11.60 20.12 -29.96
N ALA A 99 12.53 19.17 -29.85
CA ALA A 99 13.34 18.70 -31.00
C ALA A 99 12.49 18.28 -32.19
N PHE A 100 11.35 17.63 -32.01
CA PHE A 100 10.38 17.24 -33.04
C PHE A 100 9.01 17.91 -32.85
N SER A 101 8.96 19.01 -32.09
CA SER A 101 7.69 19.69 -31.84
C SER A 101 7.02 20.10 -33.14
N SER A 102 5.72 19.89 -33.21
CA SER A 102 4.86 20.23 -34.36
C SER A 102 5.21 19.48 -35.69
N CYS A 103 5.85 18.32 -35.61
CA CYS A 103 6.03 17.41 -36.75
C CYS A 103 4.70 16.66 -36.97
N THR A 104 3.72 17.34 -37.56
CA THR A 104 2.33 16.86 -37.63
C THR A 104 2.13 15.59 -38.48
N SER A 105 2.99 15.32 -39.46
CA SER A 105 2.95 14.09 -40.24
C SER A 105 3.73 12.92 -39.63
N LEU A 106 4.50 13.15 -38.58
CA LEU A 106 5.38 12.13 -37.96
C LEU A 106 4.54 11.02 -37.35
N SER A 107 4.49 9.89 -38.02
CA SER A 107 3.69 8.73 -37.64
C SER A 107 4.52 7.57 -37.06
N SER A 108 5.82 7.53 -37.39
CA SER A 108 6.75 6.48 -36.94
C SER A 108 8.05 7.06 -36.44
N VAL A 109 8.37 6.70 -35.17
CA VAL A 109 9.64 7.06 -34.53
C VAL A 109 10.27 5.81 -33.99
N ILE A 110 11.48 5.50 -34.44
CA ILE A 110 12.29 4.41 -33.91
C ILE A 110 13.40 5.02 -33.06
N ILE A 111 13.32 4.88 -31.75
CA ILE A 111 14.35 5.30 -30.80
C ILE A 111 15.17 4.06 -30.42
N GLN A 112 16.45 4.04 -30.84
CA GLN A 112 17.32 2.93 -30.44
C GLN A 112 17.81 3.09 -29.00
N ARG A 113 18.29 2.00 -28.38
CA ARG A 113 18.86 2.00 -27.03
C ARG A 113 20.11 2.90 -26.98
N GLY A 114 20.08 3.93 -26.20
CA GLY A 114 21.14 4.95 -26.09
C GLY A 114 20.58 6.25 -25.55
N VAL A 115 19.33 6.57 -25.91
CA VAL A 115 18.63 7.75 -25.38
C VAL A 115 18.35 7.57 -23.90
N ILE A 116 18.80 8.54 -23.10
CA ILE A 116 18.62 8.61 -21.65
C ILE A 116 17.52 9.60 -21.30
N ASN A 117 17.48 10.76 -21.98
CA ASN A 117 16.52 11.84 -21.74
C ASN A 117 15.68 12.12 -22.98
N ILE A 118 14.38 12.25 -22.77
CA ILE A 118 13.43 12.84 -23.71
C ILE A 118 12.97 14.14 -23.07
N ASP A 119 13.57 15.26 -23.51
CA ASP A 119 13.38 16.57 -22.89
C ASP A 119 11.98 17.15 -23.16
N GLY A 120 11.70 18.30 -22.56
CA GLY A 120 10.39 18.93 -22.65
C GLY A 120 9.99 19.23 -24.10
N ASP A 121 8.69 19.14 -24.40
CA ASP A 121 8.13 19.38 -25.73
C ASP A 121 8.72 18.53 -26.87
N ALA A 122 9.58 17.56 -26.60
CA ALA A 122 10.37 16.84 -27.61
C ALA A 122 9.52 16.35 -28.80
N PHE A 123 8.32 15.82 -28.57
CA PHE A 123 7.36 15.38 -29.58
C PHE A 123 6.01 16.12 -29.46
N TYR A 124 6.02 17.34 -28.91
CA TYR A 124 4.79 18.11 -28.75
C TYR A 124 4.08 18.30 -30.09
N GLY A 125 2.77 18.00 -30.12
CA GLY A 125 1.96 18.22 -31.33
C GLY A 125 2.29 17.30 -32.51
N CYS A 126 2.97 16.18 -32.32
CA CYS A 126 3.16 15.14 -33.33
C CYS A 126 1.83 14.38 -33.52
N SER A 127 0.86 15.04 -34.15
CA SER A 127 -0.54 14.59 -34.17
C SER A 127 -0.77 13.27 -34.91
N SER A 128 0.11 12.88 -35.85
CA SER A 128 0.03 11.60 -36.55
C SER A 128 0.73 10.44 -35.83
N LEU A 129 1.48 10.70 -34.77
CA LEU A 129 2.22 9.66 -34.03
C LEU A 129 1.25 8.69 -33.36
N SER A 130 1.15 7.48 -33.91
CA SER A 130 0.16 6.50 -33.45
C SER A 130 0.68 5.54 -32.40
N ASN A 131 1.98 5.25 -32.41
CA ASN A 131 2.67 4.40 -31.46
C ASN A 131 4.12 4.85 -31.30
N ILE A 132 4.67 4.67 -30.11
CA ILE A 132 6.08 4.90 -29.84
C ILE A 132 6.59 3.86 -28.86
N THR A 133 7.79 3.37 -29.09
CA THR A 133 8.51 2.51 -28.13
C THR A 133 9.59 3.33 -27.47
N ILE A 134 9.44 3.55 -26.17
CA ILE A 134 10.45 4.21 -25.33
C ILE A 134 11.46 3.15 -24.89
N PRO A 135 12.76 3.27 -25.26
CA PRO A 135 13.75 2.28 -24.89
C PRO A 135 14.03 2.26 -23.38
N ASP A 136 14.48 1.10 -22.88
CA ASP A 136 14.82 0.89 -21.46
C ASP A 136 16.10 1.62 -20.99
N SER A 137 16.71 2.42 -21.86
CA SER A 137 17.76 3.39 -21.50
C SER A 137 17.21 4.71 -20.99
N VAL A 138 15.92 5.05 -21.28
CA VAL A 138 15.31 6.32 -20.87
C VAL A 138 15.01 6.30 -19.39
N THR A 139 15.48 7.33 -18.67
CA THR A 139 15.30 7.48 -17.23
C THR A 139 14.27 8.54 -16.83
N GLU A 140 14.04 9.51 -17.70
CA GLU A 140 13.11 10.62 -17.45
C GLU A 140 12.33 10.99 -18.71
N ILE A 141 11.04 11.23 -18.56
CA ILE A 141 10.16 11.83 -19.57
C ILE A 141 9.79 13.20 -19.03
N TYR A 142 10.29 14.24 -19.67
CA TYR A 142 10.12 15.61 -19.19
C TYR A 142 8.76 16.20 -19.55
N GLU A 143 8.55 17.45 -19.16
CA GLU A 143 7.28 18.14 -19.33
C GLU A 143 6.87 18.22 -20.79
N ARG A 144 5.57 17.96 -21.07
CA ARG A 144 4.93 18.05 -22.40
C ARG A 144 5.58 17.21 -23.49
N ALA A 145 6.48 16.27 -23.16
CA ALA A 145 7.29 15.52 -24.14
C ALA A 145 6.48 14.88 -25.26
N PHE A 146 5.26 14.38 -24.99
CA PHE A 146 4.31 13.80 -25.94
C PHE A 146 2.95 14.51 -25.92
N SER A 147 2.88 15.73 -25.37
CA SER A 147 1.61 16.46 -25.33
C SER A 147 1.07 16.70 -26.73
N SER A 148 -0.24 16.56 -26.88
CA SER A 148 -0.96 16.73 -28.16
C SER A 148 -0.55 15.75 -29.28
N CYS A 149 -0.02 14.58 -28.93
CA CYS A 149 0.12 13.46 -29.85
C CYS A 149 -1.26 12.78 -30.01
N THR A 150 -2.16 13.42 -30.74
CA THR A 150 -3.59 13.07 -30.75
C THR A 150 -3.90 11.70 -31.33
N SER A 151 -3.03 11.14 -32.18
CA SER A 151 -3.18 9.79 -32.73
C SER A 151 -2.53 8.69 -31.87
N LEU A 152 -1.83 9.01 -30.78
CA LEU A 152 -1.09 8.04 -29.96
C LEU A 152 -2.07 7.09 -29.24
N LYS A 153 -2.09 5.83 -29.69
CA LYS A 153 -3.02 4.80 -29.18
C LYS A 153 -2.46 4.03 -27.99
N SER A 154 -1.16 3.82 -27.97
CA SER A 154 -0.48 3.07 -26.93
C SER A 154 0.96 3.55 -26.75
N VAL A 155 1.43 3.51 -25.52
CA VAL A 155 2.83 3.72 -25.17
C VAL A 155 3.20 2.79 -24.02
N THR A 156 4.38 2.22 -24.06
CA THR A 156 4.94 1.43 -22.95
C THR A 156 5.98 2.26 -22.25
N ILE A 157 5.77 2.51 -20.97
CA ILE A 157 6.74 3.18 -20.10
C ILE A 157 7.68 2.10 -19.52
N PRO A 158 8.98 2.13 -19.86
CA PRO A 158 9.92 1.14 -19.36
C PRO A 158 10.23 1.30 -17.86
N ASN A 159 10.68 0.23 -17.23
CA ASN A 159 11.05 0.22 -15.80
C ASN A 159 12.30 1.05 -15.47
N SER A 160 12.95 1.65 -16.44
CA SER A 160 14.03 2.63 -16.25
C SER A 160 13.52 4.03 -15.93
N VAL A 161 12.29 4.37 -16.35
CA VAL A 161 11.73 5.71 -16.13
C VAL A 161 11.39 5.92 -14.67
N THR A 162 11.95 6.97 -14.09
CA THR A 162 11.77 7.33 -12.67
C THR A 162 10.78 8.47 -12.43
N SER A 163 10.53 9.29 -13.47
CA SER A 163 9.57 10.40 -13.41
C SER A 163 8.86 10.62 -14.74
N ILE A 164 7.60 11.02 -14.66
CA ILE A 164 6.77 11.48 -15.77
C ILE A 164 6.43 12.94 -15.48
N GLY A 165 6.91 13.85 -16.35
CA GLY A 165 6.81 15.28 -16.18
C GLY A 165 5.40 15.85 -16.33
N ASN A 166 5.27 17.16 -16.09
CA ASN A 166 4.00 17.86 -16.22
C ASN A 166 3.50 17.80 -17.67
N ALA A 167 2.20 17.55 -17.85
CA ALA A 167 1.53 17.46 -19.13
C ALA A 167 2.21 16.52 -20.16
N ALA A 168 3.03 15.56 -19.71
CA ALA A 168 3.87 14.74 -20.58
C ALA A 168 3.09 14.04 -21.69
N PHE A 169 1.85 13.62 -21.45
CA PHE A 169 0.92 12.99 -22.38
C PHE A 169 -0.43 13.72 -22.45
N SER A 170 -0.47 15.01 -22.04
CA SER A 170 -1.71 15.80 -22.11
C SER A 170 -2.22 15.84 -23.57
N ASN A 171 -3.55 15.78 -23.73
CA ASN A 171 -4.24 15.77 -25.01
C ASN A 171 -3.86 14.62 -25.96
N CYS A 172 -3.37 13.49 -25.46
CA CYS A 172 -3.22 12.24 -26.22
C CYS A 172 -4.59 11.54 -26.33
N VAL A 173 -5.51 12.16 -27.10
CA VAL A 173 -6.93 11.79 -27.10
C VAL A 173 -7.23 10.36 -27.58
N SER A 174 -6.32 9.72 -28.31
CA SER A 174 -6.46 8.34 -28.78
C SER A 174 -5.85 7.30 -27.83
N LEU A 175 -5.13 7.70 -26.78
CA LEU A 175 -4.49 6.79 -25.83
C LEU A 175 -5.55 6.03 -25.05
N SER A 176 -5.55 4.68 -25.17
CA SER A 176 -6.63 3.84 -24.65
C SER A 176 -6.36 3.24 -23.26
N SER A 177 -5.09 2.96 -22.98
CA SER A 177 -4.66 2.40 -21.69
C SER A 177 -3.20 2.74 -21.40
N ILE A 178 -2.83 2.76 -20.13
CA ILE A 178 -1.45 2.98 -19.69
C ILE A 178 -1.13 2.19 -18.43
N VAL A 179 0.09 1.70 -18.34
CA VAL A 179 0.67 1.11 -17.13
C VAL A 179 1.82 1.99 -16.67
N ILE A 180 1.75 2.48 -15.43
CA ILE A 180 2.79 3.26 -14.78
C ILE A 180 3.65 2.31 -13.94
N PRO A 181 4.92 2.11 -14.30
CA PRO A 181 5.77 1.09 -13.67
C PRO A 181 6.24 1.48 -12.26
N ASN A 182 6.76 0.50 -11.51
CA ASN A 182 7.27 0.68 -10.13
C ASN A 182 8.43 1.67 -10.01
N SER A 183 9.14 1.94 -11.07
CA SER A 183 10.25 2.89 -11.08
C SER A 183 9.80 4.33 -10.92
N VAL A 184 8.63 4.66 -11.46
CA VAL A 184 8.05 6.01 -11.39
C VAL A 184 7.66 6.34 -9.96
N LYS A 185 8.12 7.50 -9.45
CA LYS A 185 7.84 7.98 -8.10
C LYS A 185 6.67 8.95 -8.04
N SER A 186 6.54 9.75 -9.09
CA SER A 186 5.48 10.76 -9.18
C SER A 186 4.97 10.91 -10.60
N LEU A 187 3.69 11.22 -10.72
CA LEU A 187 3.09 11.75 -11.93
C LEU A 187 3.05 13.27 -11.83
N GLY A 188 3.47 13.95 -12.90
CA GLY A 188 3.41 15.40 -12.99
C GLY A 188 1.99 15.95 -13.04
N HIS A 189 1.85 17.25 -12.88
CA HIS A 189 0.58 17.95 -13.12
C HIS A 189 0.15 17.76 -14.57
N ASP A 190 -1.15 17.60 -14.83
CA ASP A 190 -1.74 17.46 -16.17
C ASP A 190 -1.18 16.28 -16.98
N ALA A 191 -0.44 15.33 -16.36
CA ALA A 191 0.39 14.34 -17.09
C ALA A 191 -0.37 13.58 -18.17
N PHE A 192 -1.65 13.28 -17.98
CA PHE A 192 -2.58 12.63 -18.93
C PHE A 192 -3.88 13.44 -19.11
N GLU A 193 -3.81 14.75 -18.88
CA GLU A 193 -4.97 15.63 -19.05
C GLU A 193 -5.60 15.45 -20.43
N ASN A 194 -6.95 15.40 -20.49
CA ASN A 194 -7.74 15.27 -21.72
C ASN A 194 -7.38 14.06 -22.61
N CYS A 195 -6.85 12.97 -22.06
CA CYS A 195 -6.73 11.70 -22.78
C CYS A 195 -8.11 11.04 -22.85
N THR A 196 -8.98 11.54 -23.73
CA THR A 196 -10.42 11.23 -23.74
C THR A 196 -10.75 9.76 -24.02
N SER A 197 -9.90 9.02 -24.75
CA SER A 197 -10.05 7.57 -24.99
C SER A 197 -9.47 6.70 -23.89
N LEU A 198 -8.72 7.26 -22.93
CA LEU A 198 -8.08 6.49 -21.86
C LEU A 198 -9.14 5.86 -20.97
N SER A 199 -9.28 4.55 -21.06
CA SER A 199 -10.32 3.79 -20.37
C SER A 199 -9.80 3.03 -19.14
N SER A 200 -8.51 2.70 -19.12
CA SER A 200 -7.86 1.93 -18.06
C SER A 200 -6.47 2.43 -17.73
N VAL A 201 -6.18 2.57 -16.44
CA VAL A 201 -4.86 2.96 -15.91
C VAL A 201 -4.47 2.01 -14.78
N ILE A 202 -3.27 1.46 -14.86
CA ILE A 202 -2.67 0.66 -13.77
C ILE A 202 -1.47 1.41 -13.23
N ILE A 203 -1.55 1.83 -11.97
CA ILE A 203 -0.45 2.47 -11.25
C ILE A 203 0.21 1.42 -10.36
N MET A 204 1.51 1.20 -10.55
CA MET A 204 2.27 0.23 -9.76
C MET A 204 2.72 0.81 -8.41
N SER A 205 3.12 -0.05 -7.47
CA SER A 205 3.42 0.29 -6.06
C SER A 205 4.66 1.17 -5.83
N GLY A 206 5.35 1.60 -6.87
CA GLY A 206 6.45 2.58 -6.79
C GLY A 206 6.00 4.03 -6.69
N VAL A 207 4.81 4.34 -7.22
CA VAL A 207 4.27 5.70 -7.26
C VAL A 207 3.80 6.13 -5.86
N THR A 208 4.22 7.32 -5.45
CA THR A 208 3.86 7.91 -4.15
C THR A 208 2.98 9.16 -4.28
N SER A 209 3.02 9.85 -5.43
CA SER A 209 2.23 11.07 -5.66
C SER A 209 1.64 11.15 -7.07
N ILE A 210 0.44 11.72 -7.17
CA ILE A 210 -0.29 12.00 -8.42
C ILE A 210 -0.53 13.52 -8.46
N GLY A 211 -0.01 14.18 -9.51
CA GLY A 211 -0.10 15.62 -9.70
C GLY A 211 -1.53 16.15 -9.86
N ALA A 212 -1.69 17.45 -9.75
CA ALA A 212 -2.98 18.10 -10.02
C ALA A 212 -3.40 17.85 -11.47
N ASP A 213 -4.70 17.68 -11.68
CA ASP A 213 -5.31 17.46 -12.98
C ASP A 213 -4.69 16.32 -13.81
N ALA A 214 -3.91 15.41 -13.16
CA ALA A 214 -3.12 14.39 -13.87
C ALA A 214 -3.95 13.53 -14.84
N PHE A 215 -5.22 13.26 -14.56
CA PHE A 215 -6.18 12.56 -15.42
C PHE A 215 -7.44 13.39 -15.68
N TYR A 216 -7.37 14.72 -15.50
CA TYR A 216 -8.51 15.59 -15.76
C TYR A 216 -9.02 15.42 -17.19
N GLY A 217 -10.32 15.34 -17.36
CA GLY A 217 -10.93 15.24 -18.70
C GLY A 217 -10.72 13.89 -19.41
N CYS A 218 -10.14 12.87 -18.74
CA CYS A 218 -10.09 11.51 -19.27
C CYS A 218 -11.49 10.88 -19.23
N SER A 219 -12.39 11.33 -20.10
CA SER A 219 -13.82 11.04 -20.02
C SER A 219 -14.19 9.56 -20.18
N SER A 220 -13.32 8.74 -20.77
CA SER A 220 -13.51 7.28 -20.88
C SER A 220 -12.96 6.51 -19.67
N LEU A 221 -12.15 7.13 -18.81
CA LEU A 221 -11.47 6.45 -17.71
C LEU A 221 -12.47 5.95 -16.67
N SER A 222 -12.76 4.65 -16.73
CA SER A 222 -13.67 3.97 -15.81
C SER A 222 -12.95 3.00 -14.87
N ASN A 223 -11.74 2.56 -15.24
CA ASN A 223 -10.97 1.60 -14.47
C ASN A 223 -9.57 2.16 -14.17
N ILE A 224 -9.29 2.37 -12.88
CA ILE A 224 -7.97 2.78 -12.41
C ILE A 224 -7.59 1.98 -11.17
N THR A 225 -6.38 1.43 -11.17
CA THR A 225 -5.78 0.77 -10.00
C THR A 225 -4.81 1.74 -9.34
N ILE A 226 -5.11 2.11 -8.09
CA ILE A 226 -4.30 3.02 -7.27
C ILE A 226 -3.70 2.22 -6.13
N PRO A 227 -2.37 2.06 -6.05
CA PRO A 227 -1.73 1.25 -5.02
C PRO A 227 -1.67 1.99 -3.67
N ASP A 228 -1.48 1.23 -2.60
CA ASP A 228 -1.33 1.72 -1.22
C ASP A 228 -0.09 2.62 -0.99
N SER A 229 0.84 2.65 -1.95
CA SER A 229 2.02 3.52 -1.93
C SER A 229 1.69 4.98 -2.22
N VAL A 230 0.59 5.24 -2.95
CA VAL A 230 0.15 6.61 -3.23
C VAL A 230 -0.35 7.22 -1.93
N THR A 231 0.36 8.27 -1.49
CA THR A 231 0.04 9.02 -0.27
C THR A 231 -0.25 10.49 -0.55
N GLU A 232 -0.03 10.95 -1.78
CA GLU A 232 -0.35 12.31 -2.21
C GLU A 232 -1.11 12.29 -3.52
N ILE A 233 -2.29 12.89 -3.52
CA ILE A 233 -3.09 13.14 -4.71
C ILE A 233 -3.49 14.60 -4.67
N TYR A 234 -3.14 15.32 -5.73
CA TYR A 234 -3.45 16.73 -5.81
C TYR A 234 -4.86 16.95 -6.35
N ASP A 235 -5.33 18.17 -6.21
CA ASP A 235 -6.66 18.57 -6.65
C ASP A 235 -6.88 18.31 -8.14
N GLY A 236 -8.14 18.09 -8.52
CA GLY A 236 -8.53 17.86 -9.90
C GLY A 236 -8.09 16.55 -10.54
N ALA A 237 -7.17 15.79 -9.92
CA ALA A 237 -6.47 14.65 -10.53
C ALA A 237 -7.37 13.66 -11.28
N PHE A 238 -8.60 13.46 -10.86
CA PHE A 238 -9.58 12.55 -11.50
C PHE A 238 -10.86 13.27 -11.93
N SER A 239 -10.86 14.60 -11.92
CA SER A 239 -12.04 15.38 -12.32
C SER A 239 -12.40 15.12 -13.78
N LYS A 240 -13.71 15.07 -14.08
CA LYS A 240 -14.25 14.77 -15.41
C LYS A 240 -13.82 13.41 -15.98
N THR A 241 -13.59 12.42 -15.10
CA THR A 241 -13.39 11.02 -15.48
C THR A 241 -14.64 10.20 -15.17
N LYS A 242 -14.92 9.21 -16.00
CA LYS A 242 -16.01 8.25 -15.71
C LYS A 242 -15.80 7.50 -14.40
N TRP A 243 -14.55 7.27 -13.99
CA TRP A 243 -14.22 6.68 -12.68
C TRP A 243 -14.74 7.57 -11.54
N PHE A 244 -14.51 8.87 -11.63
CA PHE A 244 -14.99 9.82 -10.62
C PHE A 244 -16.51 9.93 -10.64
N ASP A 245 -17.12 10.00 -11.83
CA ASP A 245 -18.58 10.08 -11.98
C ASP A 245 -19.29 8.86 -11.41
N ASN A 246 -18.67 7.68 -11.52
CA ASN A 246 -19.19 6.43 -10.96
C ASN A 246 -19.01 6.29 -9.44
N GLN A 247 -18.28 7.19 -8.77
CA GLN A 247 -18.20 7.16 -7.30
C GLN A 247 -19.53 7.59 -6.70
N SER A 248 -19.88 6.97 -5.59
CA SER A 248 -21.04 7.38 -4.80
C SER A 248 -20.82 8.77 -4.18
N ASP A 249 -21.89 9.48 -3.92
CA ASP A 249 -21.83 10.71 -3.15
C ASP A 249 -21.24 10.47 -1.76
N GLY A 250 -20.51 11.44 -1.25
CA GLY A 250 -19.76 11.34 0.00
C GLY A 250 -18.25 11.42 -0.20
N VAL A 251 -17.48 10.84 0.72
CA VAL A 251 -16.01 10.83 0.64
C VAL A 251 -15.55 9.84 -0.41
N VAL A 252 -14.98 10.36 -1.48
CA VAL A 252 -14.34 9.56 -2.52
C VAL A 252 -12.92 9.20 -2.07
N TYR A 253 -12.61 7.92 -2.13
CA TYR A 253 -11.27 7.42 -1.82
C TYR A 253 -10.56 6.96 -3.09
N ALA A 254 -9.36 7.45 -3.28
CA ALA A 254 -8.44 6.97 -4.29
C ALA A 254 -7.33 6.15 -3.59
N GLY A 255 -7.46 4.83 -3.57
CA GLY A 255 -6.64 3.97 -2.72
C GLY A 255 -6.86 4.28 -1.23
N LYS A 256 -5.79 4.64 -0.52
CA LYS A 256 -5.81 5.06 0.90
C LYS A 256 -5.82 6.58 1.10
N VAL A 257 -6.06 7.34 0.06
CA VAL A 257 -6.17 8.80 0.12
C VAL A 257 -7.64 9.19 0.15
N ALA A 258 -8.07 9.99 1.11
CA ALA A 258 -9.35 10.68 1.09
C ALA A 258 -9.24 11.80 0.05
N TYR A 259 -9.71 11.55 -1.17
CA TYR A 259 -9.43 12.40 -2.32
C TYR A 259 -10.28 13.67 -2.34
N THR A 260 -11.58 13.54 -2.25
CA THR A 260 -12.52 14.66 -2.24
C THR A 260 -13.88 14.23 -1.70
N TYR A 261 -14.72 15.21 -1.38
CA TYR A 261 -16.15 14.98 -1.13
C TYR A 261 -16.93 15.21 -2.43
N LYS A 262 -17.77 14.24 -2.83
CA LYS A 262 -18.59 14.29 -4.04
C LYS A 262 -20.07 14.48 -3.70
N GLY A 263 -20.79 15.19 -4.54
CA GLY A 263 -22.22 15.43 -4.42
C GLY A 263 -22.59 16.52 -3.40
N ASP A 264 -23.88 16.75 -3.25
CA ASP A 264 -24.42 17.74 -2.31
C ASP A 264 -24.28 17.22 -0.88
N MET A 265 -23.59 17.96 -0.05
CA MET A 265 -23.41 17.58 1.34
C MET A 265 -24.69 17.86 2.15
N PRO A 266 -25.31 16.85 2.77
CA PRO A 266 -26.49 17.07 3.64
C PRO A 266 -26.17 18.00 4.81
N LYS A 267 -27.19 18.71 5.32
CA LYS A 267 -27.04 19.53 6.52
C LYS A 267 -26.61 18.68 7.71
N ASN A 268 -25.74 19.22 8.54
CA ASN A 268 -25.19 18.57 9.73
C ASN A 268 -24.41 17.26 9.45
N THR A 269 -23.75 17.19 8.31
CA THR A 269 -22.93 16.04 7.96
C THR A 269 -21.79 15.84 8.95
N LYS A 270 -21.62 14.58 9.38
CA LYS A 270 -20.49 14.10 10.15
C LYS A 270 -19.75 13.04 9.35
N ILE A 271 -18.44 13.17 9.29
CA ILE A 271 -17.59 12.27 8.52
C ILE A 271 -16.68 11.48 9.47
N LEU A 272 -16.63 10.16 9.28
CA LEU A 272 -15.64 9.29 9.87
C LEU A 272 -14.76 8.75 8.74
N LEU A 273 -13.53 9.25 8.64
CA LEU A 273 -12.58 8.75 7.65
C LEU A 273 -12.18 7.31 7.98
N ARG A 274 -11.90 6.52 6.94
CA ARG A 274 -11.44 5.13 7.08
C ARG A 274 -10.19 5.07 7.94
N GLN A 275 -10.08 4.08 8.82
CA GLN A 275 -8.95 3.94 9.75
C GLN A 275 -7.60 3.69 9.06
N ASP A 276 -7.61 3.24 7.82
CA ASP A 276 -6.43 3.02 7.01
C ASP A 276 -6.09 4.20 6.07
N THR A 277 -6.84 5.30 6.16
CA THR A 277 -6.57 6.54 5.40
C THR A 277 -5.15 7.04 5.70
N LYS A 278 -4.32 7.19 4.68
CA LYS A 278 -2.92 7.63 4.81
C LYS A 278 -2.77 9.14 4.72
N SER A 279 -3.59 9.75 3.90
CA SER A 279 -3.58 11.21 3.68
C SER A 279 -4.94 11.72 3.24
N ILE A 280 -5.08 13.02 3.28
CA ILE A 280 -6.23 13.78 2.79
C ILE A 280 -5.69 14.69 1.70
N SER A 281 -6.28 14.66 0.51
CA SER A 281 -5.85 15.50 -0.61
C SER A 281 -6.04 16.99 -0.31
N ARG A 282 -5.31 17.82 -1.04
CA ARG A 282 -5.54 19.26 -1.04
C ARG A 282 -6.98 19.54 -1.43
N TYR A 283 -7.58 20.52 -0.80
CA TYR A 283 -8.98 20.92 -1.03
C TYR A 283 -10.03 19.83 -0.91
N ALA A 284 -9.71 18.66 -0.34
CA ALA A 284 -10.60 17.49 -0.33
C ALA A 284 -11.98 17.76 0.25
N PHE A 285 -12.08 18.64 1.23
CA PHE A 285 -13.33 19.08 1.87
C PHE A 285 -13.54 20.58 1.74
N SER A 286 -12.88 21.24 0.77
CA SER A 286 -13.11 22.66 0.50
C SER A 286 -14.56 22.90 0.15
N ASP A 287 -15.09 24.05 0.62
CA ASP A 287 -16.49 24.46 0.43
C ASP A 287 -17.54 23.46 0.95
N CYS A 288 -17.15 22.51 1.80
CA CYS A 288 -18.07 21.60 2.49
C CYS A 288 -18.81 22.36 3.61
N THR A 289 -19.67 23.32 3.21
CA THR A 289 -20.32 24.25 4.12
C THR A 289 -21.26 23.59 5.15
N ASN A 290 -21.71 22.36 4.90
CA ASN A 290 -22.59 21.59 5.78
C ASN A 290 -21.83 20.58 6.68
N LEU A 291 -20.49 20.50 6.58
CA LEU A 291 -19.65 19.65 7.43
C LEU A 291 -19.62 20.19 8.86
N THR A 292 -20.13 19.41 9.82
CA THR A 292 -20.16 19.81 11.24
C THR A 292 -19.14 19.11 12.10
N ASP A 293 -18.68 17.93 11.70
CA ASP A 293 -17.74 17.10 12.46
C ASP A 293 -16.97 16.14 11.53
N ILE A 294 -15.69 15.97 11.79
CA ILE A 294 -14.86 15.00 11.07
C ILE A 294 -13.85 14.33 12.00
N VAL A 295 -13.78 13.01 11.92
CA VAL A 295 -12.81 12.21 12.66
C VAL A 295 -11.68 11.80 11.71
N ILE A 296 -10.48 12.29 12.00
CA ILE A 296 -9.25 12.01 11.23
C ILE A 296 -8.48 10.90 11.93
N PRO A 297 -8.11 9.80 11.25
CA PRO A 297 -7.40 8.69 11.87
C PRO A 297 -5.91 9.01 12.14
N ASN A 298 -5.30 8.32 13.09
CA ASN A 298 -3.88 8.46 13.46
C ASN A 298 -2.88 8.00 12.37
N SER A 299 -3.34 7.55 11.23
CA SER A 299 -2.51 7.24 10.06
C SER A 299 -2.22 8.47 9.20
N VAL A 300 -2.98 9.56 9.37
CA VAL A 300 -2.77 10.83 8.66
C VAL A 300 -1.69 11.63 9.38
N ASN A 301 -0.66 12.06 8.65
CA ASN A 301 0.48 12.78 9.20
C ASN A 301 0.57 14.27 8.81
N ARG A 302 -0.33 14.75 7.95
CA ARG A 302 -0.43 16.17 7.55
C ARG A 302 -1.86 16.53 7.19
N ILE A 303 -2.24 17.78 7.44
CA ILE A 303 -3.41 18.42 6.89
C ILE A 303 -2.92 19.39 5.83
N ASP A 304 -3.27 19.13 4.58
CA ASP A 304 -2.69 19.84 3.43
C ASP A 304 -3.39 21.16 3.12
N VAL A 305 -2.94 21.82 2.04
CA VAL A 305 -3.46 23.10 1.56
C VAL A 305 -4.97 23.00 1.34
N GLY A 306 -5.72 23.93 1.92
CA GLY A 306 -7.16 24.10 1.70
C GLY A 306 -8.02 22.90 2.11
N THR A 307 -7.49 21.92 2.82
CA THR A 307 -8.22 20.67 3.13
C THR A 307 -9.64 20.90 3.63
N PHE A 308 -9.85 21.87 4.53
CA PHE A 308 -11.15 22.26 5.09
C PHE A 308 -11.49 23.71 4.79
N TRP A 309 -10.93 24.29 3.75
CA TRP A 309 -11.19 25.68 3.39
C TRP A 309 -12.68 25.92 3.21
N ARG A 310 -13.21 26.96 3.89
CA ARG A 310 -14.64 27.35 3.87
C ARG A 310 -15.62 26.29 4.41
N CYS A 311 -15.18 25.40 5.30
CA CYS A 311 -16.11 24.52 6.02
C CYS A 311 -16.86 25.33 7.09
N THR A 312 -17.81 26.16 6.68
CA THR A 312 -18.44 27.16 7.54
C THR A 312 -19.28 26.60 8.68
N SER A 313 -19.77 25.37 8.60
CA SER A 313 -20.51 24.69 9.69
C SER A 313 -19.64 23.94 10.68
N LEU A 314 -18.34 23.77 10.41
CA LEU A 314 -17.41 23.05 11.29
C LEU A 314 -17.18 23.85 12.57
N LYS A 315 -17.51 23.27 13.74
CA LYS A 315 -17.46 23.96 15.04
C LYS A 315 -16.24 23.54 15.85
N SER A 316 -15.87 22.28 15.77
CA SER A 316 -14.74 21.70 16.50
C SER A 316 -14.01 20.67 15.65
N ILE A 317 -12.72 20.53 15.89
CA ILE A 317 -11.90 19.46 15.30
C ILE A 317 -10.80 19.03 16.26
N THR A 318 -10.56 17.72 16.31
CA THR A 318 -9.41 17.14 16.99
C THR A 318 -8.39 16.71 15.95
N ILE A 319 -7.23 17.35 15.96
CA ILE A 319 -6.11 16.99 15.10
C ILE A 319 -5.34 15.85 15.77
N PRO A 320 -5.15 14.69 15.10
CA PRO A 320 -4.48 13.56 15.71
C PRO A 320 -2.98 13.81 15.96
N ASN A 321 -2.40 13.14 16.96
CA ASN A 321 -0.99 13.26 17.35
C ASN A 321 0.01 12.80 16.26
N SER A 322 -0.46 12.19 15.20
CA SER A 322 0.34 11.82 14.03
C SER A 322 0.63 13.00 13.11
N VAL A 323 -0.21 14.05 13.16
CA VAL A 323 -0.05 15.22 12.28
C VAL A 323 1.14 16.07 12.74
N ILE A 324 2.02 16.39 11.79
CA ILE A 324 3.22 17.19 12.01
C ILE A 324 3.16 18.56 11.32
N SER A 325 2.24 18.74 10.36
CA SER A 325 2.12 20.00 9.61
C SER A 325 0.69 20.33 9.22
N ILE A 326 0.39 21.62 9.16
CA ILE A 326 -0.89 22.20 8.69
C ILE A 326 -0.57 23.17 7.55
N GLY A 327 -1.15 22.93 6.38
CA GLY A 327 -0.92 23.68 5.14
C GLY A 327 -1.66 25.04 5.09
N SER A 328 -1.35 25.80 4.04
CA SER A 328 -2.01 27.07 3.72
C SER A 328 -3.51 26.88 3.57
N LYS A 329 -4.29 27.80 4.12
CA LYS A 329 -5.77 27.81 4.08
C LYS A 329 -6.43 26.53 4.62
N ALA A 330 -5.72 25.68 5.34
CA ALA A 330 -6.24 24.37 5.75
C ALA A 330 -7.57 24.47 6.50
N PHE A 331 -7.76 25.51 7.30
CA PHE A 331 -9.02 25.85 8.02
C PHE A 331 -9.48 27.28 7.77
N SER A 332 -8.88 27.98 6.79
CA SER A 332 -9.28 29.35 6.49
C SER A 332 -10.77 29.42 6.15
N ASP A 333 -11.42 30.48 6.59
CA ASP A 333 -12.84 30.74 6.38
C ASP A 333 -13.80 29.68 6.99
N CYS A 334 -13.31 28.86 7.94
CA CYS A 334 -14.16 28.02 8.79
C CYS A 334 -14.78 28.90 9.89
N THR A 335 -15.71 29.74 9.52
CA THR A 335 -16.21 30.87 10.36
C THR A 335 -16.88 30.45 11.67
N ASN A 336 -17.29 29.21 11.84
CA ASN A 336 -17.84 28.69 13.09
C ASN A 336 -16.84 27.86 13.91
N LEU A 337 -15.64 27.60 13.40
CA LEU A 337 -14.63 26.78 14.08
C LEU A 337 -14.05 27.52 15.29
N SER A 338 -14.54 27.18 16.48
CA SER A 338 -14.17 27.81 17.76
C SER A 338 -13.30 26.91 18.64
N ASP A 339 -13.34 25.60 18.47
CA ASP A 339 -12.63 24.63 19.29
C ASP A 339 -11.74 23.71 18.44
N ILE A 340 -10.43 23.86 18.62
CA ILE A 340 -9.42 23.08 17.89
C ILE A 340 -8.45 22.49 18.90
N ILE A 341 -8.38 21.16 18.96
CA ILE A 341 -7.34 20.46 19.72
C ILE A 341 -6.12 20.27 18.80
N ILE A 342 -5.07 21.05 19.06
CA ILE A 342 -3.81 21.06 18.29
C ILE A 342 -2.74 20.29 19.07
N PRO A 343 -2.22 19.18 18.56
CA PRO A 343 -1.24 18.37 19.27
C PRO A 343 0.16 18.97 19.25
N ASP A 344 0.97 18.60 20.24
CA ASP A 344 2.37 18.99 20.39
C ASP A 344 3.32 18.42 19.29
N SER A 345 2.83 17.53 18.45
CA SER A 345 3.55 16.96 17.31
C SER A 345 3.74 17.93 16.16
N ILE A 346 2.89 18.94 16.07
CA ILE A 346 2.90 19.91 14.97
C ILE A 346 4.15 20.80 15.09
N THR A 347 4.90 20.85 14.01
CA THR A 347 6.12 21.66 13.89
C THR A 347 6.05 22.71 12.78
N TYR A 348 5.02 22.65 11.93
CA TYR A 348 4.80 23.63 10.86
C TYR A 348 3.31 23.96 10.71
N ILE A 349 3.01 25.26 10.66
CA ILE A 349 1.67 25.77 10.35
C ILE A 349 1.85 26.97 9.39
N ALA A 350 1.15 26.94 8.28
CA ALA A 350 1.16 28.06 7.32
C ALA A 350 0.44 29.29 7.90
N SER A 351 0.85 30.48 7.52
CA SER A 351 0.40 31.75 8.10
C SER A 351 -1.11 32.04 7.98
N ASP A 352 -1.74 31.46 6.98
CA ASP A 352 -3.19 31.65 6.70
C ASP A 352 -4.06 30.45 7.08
N ALA A 353 -3.46 29.47 7.78
CA ALA A 353 -4.12 28.20 8.07
C ALA A 353 -5.42 28.34 8.85
N PHE A 354 -5.51 29.28 9.78
CA PHE A 354 -6.68 29.53 10.63
C PHE A 354 -7.32 30.89 10.40
N LYS A 355 -7.03 31.53 9.26
CA LYS A 355 -7.57 32.84 8.93
C LYS A 355 -9.11 32.81 8.92
N ASN A 356 -9.75 33.82 9.48
CA ASN A 356 -11.23 33.96 9.56
C ASN A 356 -11.92 32.78 10.30
N THR A 357 -11.27 32.21 11.32
CA THR A 357 -11.89 31.23 12.23
C THR A 357 -12.23 31.88 13.56
N LYS A 358 -13.35 31.47 14.19
CA LYS A 358 -13.64 31.87 15.57
C LYS A 358 -12.54 31.49 16.55
N TRP A 359 -11.85 30.39 16.32
CA TRP A 359 -10.72 29.99 17.15
C TRP A 359 -9.63 31.07 17.14
N PHE A 360 -9.26 31.60 15.97
CA PHE A 360 -8.26 32.67 15.86
C PHE A 360 -8.80 33.98 16.43
N ASP A 361 -10.05 34.33 16.11
CA ASP A 361 -10.71 35.58 16.60
C ASP A 361 -10.81 35.60 18.12
N ASN A 362 -11.04 34.47 18.75
CA ASN A 362 -11.13 34.32 20.21
C ASN A 362 -9.76 34.34 20.91
N GLN A 363 -8.63 34.28 20.17
CA GLN A 363 -7.32 34.39 20.81
C GLN A 363 -7.10 35.82 21.35
N PRO A 364 -6.43 35.95 22.52
CA PRO A 364 -6.09 37.25 23.02
C PRO A 364 -5.07 37.96 22.12
N ASP A 365 -5.02 39.28 22.18
CA ASP A 365 -3.95 40.04 21.54
C ASP A 365 -2.57 39.62 22.05
N GLY A 366 -1.60 39.63 21.16
CA GLY A 366 -0.23 39.14 21.40
C GLY A 366 0.12 37.93 20.57
N VAL A 367 1.05 37.10 21.07
CA VAL A 367 1.50 35.91 20.35
C VAL A 367 0.46 34.81 20.47
N VAL A 368 -0.18 34.47 19.37
CA VAL A 368 -1.08 33.32 19.27
C VAL A 368 -0.25 32.06 19.11
N TYR A 369 -0.51 31.07 19.95
CA TYR A 369 0.13 29.76 19.88
C TYR A 369 -0.83 28.70 19.40
N ALA A 370 -0.42 27.94 18.40
CA ALA A 370 -1.10 26.74 17.94
C ALA A 370 -0.23 25.52 18.32
N GLY A 371 -0.58 24.85 19.43
CA GLY A 371 0.28 23.84 20.03
C GLY A 371 1.64 24.42 20.45
N LYS A 372 2.72 23.88 19.91
CA LYS A 372 4.10 24.37 20.12
C LYS A 372 4.61 25.32 19.04
N VAL A 373 3.73 25.82 18.19
CA VAL A 373 4.06 26.78 17.13
C VAL A 373 3.64 28.19 17.57
N ALA A 374 4.54 29.16 17.50
CA ALA A 374 4.19 30.58 17.56
C ALA A 374 3.61 30.95 16.18
N TYR A 375 2.29 30.94 16.11
CA TYR A 375 1.56 30.99 14.85
C TYR A 375 1.52 32.38 14.24
N GLU A 376 1.05 33.37 15.02
CA GLU A 376 0.90 34.74 14.54
C GLU A 376 0.86 35.72 15.70
N TYR A 377 1.30 36.98 15.51
CA TYR A 377 1.05 38.09 16.44
C TYR A 377 -0.27 38.78 16.10
N LYS A 378 -1.22 38.74 17.00
CA LYS A 378 -2.55 39.30 16.82
C LYS A 378 -2.68 40.66 17.53
N GLY A 379 -3.43 41.57 16.93
CA GLY A 379 -3.74 42.87 17.49
C GLY A 379 -2.68 43.95 17.26
N ASN A 380 -2.90 45.12 17.83
CA ASN A 380 -1.99 46.26 17.67
C ASN A 380 -0.80 46.14 18.62
N MET A 381 0.42 46.16 18.10
CA MET A 381 1.61 46.12 18.90
C MET A 381 1.92 47.48 19.51
N LEU A 382 2.05 47.52 20.83
CA LEU A 382 2.41 48.74 21.55
C LEU A 382 3.84 49.16 21.24
N GLU A 383 4.17 50.47 21.37
CA GLU A 383 5.53 50.96 21.17
C GLU A 383 6.56 50.24 22.10
N ASN A 384 7.71 49.99 21.55
CA ASN A 384 8.81 49.37 22.27
C ASN A 384 8.51 47.99 22.86
N THR A 385 7.66 47.23 22.21
CA THR A 385 7.26 45.90 22.65
C THR A 385 8.49 44.97 22.71
N LYS A 386 8.52 44.21 23.81
CA LYS A 386 9.47 43.10 24.01
C LYS A 386 8.68 41.81 24.19
N ILE A 387 9.01 40.78 23.44
CA ILE A 387 8.35 39.47 23.47
C ILE A 387 9.29 38.43 24.09
N VAL A 388 8.73 37.57 24.94
CA VAL A 388 9.38 36.34 25.40
C VAL A 388 8.53 35.19 24.94
N LEU A 389 9.03 34.40 23.98
CA LEU A 389 8.32 33.21 23.52
C LEU A 389 8.24 32.16 24.62
N LYS A 390 7.11 31.44 24.69
CA LYS A 390 6.87 30.38 25.68
C LYS A 390 7.95 29.30 25.58
N GLN A 391 8.42 28.82 26.72
CA GLN A 391 9.31 27.64 26.78
C GLN A 391 8.59 26.43 26.16
N GLY A 392 9.33 25.64 25.37
CA GLY A 392 8.77 24.52 24.63
C GLY A 392 8.28 24.86 23.21
N THR A 393 8.23 26.18 22.84
CA THR A 393 7.96 26.57 21.43
C THR A 393 8.97 25.88 20.51
N LYS A 394 8.48 25.22 19.44
CA LYS A 394 9.30 24.46 18.48
C LYS A 394 9.54 25.19 17.18
N SER A 395 8.58 25.97 16.75
CA SER A 395 8.69 26.73 15.49
C SER A 395 7.96 28.06 15.57
N ILE A 396 8.32 28.95 14.66
CA ILE A 396 7.61 30.22 14.35
C ILE A 396 7.10 30.08 12.93
N SER A 397 5.84 30.35 12.71
CA SER A 397 5.22 30.26 11.39
C SER A 397 5.81 31.29 10.42
N LYS A 398 5.59 31.04 9.12
CA LYS A 398 5.84 32.03 8.06
C LYS A 398 5.04 33.30 8.38
N ASP A 399 5.65 34.45 8.19
CA ASP A 399 5.08 35.81 8.40
C ASP A 399 4.53 36.07 9.82
N ALA A 400 4.81 35.23 10.84
CA ALA A 400 4.15 35.26 12.16
C ALA A 400 4.27 36.61 12.90
N PHE A 401 5.34 37.37 12.71
CA PHE A 401 5.57 38.70 13.26
C PHE A 401 5.83 39.72 12.14
N SER A 402 5.37 39.43 10.92
CA SER A 402 5.53 40.38 9.80
C SER A 402 4.83 41.68 10.11
N SER A 403 5.46 42.80 9.75
CA SER A 403 4.99 44.14 10.01
C SER A 403 4.80 44.54 11.49
N CYS A 404 5.44 43.79 12.40
CA CYS A 404 5.51 44.16 13.81
C CYS A 404 6.54 45.30 14.02
N ILE A 405 6.22 46.48 13.46
CA ILE A 405 7.15 47.66 13.42
C ILE A 405 7.59 48.12 14.79
N ASN A 406 6.81 47.88 15.84
CA ASN A 406 7.07 48.26 17.22
C ASN A 406 7.85 47.20 18.04
N LEU A 407 8.17 46.07 17.46
CA LEU A 407 8.95 45.01 18.11
C LEU A 407 10.41 45.46 18.23
N THR A 408 10.90 45.61 19.48
CA THR A 408 12.30 46.01 19.76
C THR A 408 13.18 44.86 20.20
N ASN A 409 12.59 43.82 20.77
CA ASN A 409 13.32 42.65 21.24
C ASN A 409 12.42 41.42 21.29
N ILE A 410 12.98 40.26 20.96
CA ILE A 410 12.35 38.96 21.15
C ILE A 410 13.33 37.96 21.76
N VAL A 411 12.87 37.26 22.79
CA VAL A 411 13.65 36.18 23.43
C VAL A 411 13.17 34.87 22.88
N ILE A 412 14.06 34.19 22.19
CA ILE A 412 13.81 32.89 21.55
C ILE A 412 14.26 31.77 22.50
N PRO A 413 13.39 30.80 22.84
CA PRO A 413 13.75 29.67 23.72
C PRO A 413 14.68 28.69 23.02
N ASN A 414 15.51 27.99 23.80
CA ASN A 414 16.39 26.94 23.27
C ASN A 414 15.67 25.74 22.64
N SER A 415 14.35 25.64 22.83
CA SER A 415 13.50 24.60 22.23
C SER A 415 13.13 24.88 20.77
N LEU A 416 13.33 26.10 20.27
CA LEU A 416 12.99 26.49 18.91
C LEU A 416 13.94 25.81 17.91
N LEU A 417 13.36 25.19 16.89
CA LEU A 417 14.08 24.46 15.86
C LEU A 417 14.00 25.14 14.49
N SER A 418 12.91 25.86 14.21
CA SER A 418 12.74 26.51 12.92
C SER A 418 12.02 27.85 13.01
N VAL A 419 12.32 28.71 12.03
CA VAL A 419 11.65 30.00 11.81
C VAL A 419 11.22 30.05 10.35
N GLY A 420 9.93 30.35 10.11
CA GLY A 420 9.38 30.47 8.77
C GLY A 420 9.89 31.69 8.01
N GLY A 421 9.80 31.62 6.67
CA GLY A 421 10.18 32.73 5.80
C GLY A 421 9.38 33.98 6.13
N GLY A 422 10.02 35.16 6.03
CA GLY A 422 9.37 36.44 6.31
C GLY A 422 8.88 36.64 7.75
N ALA A 423 9.17 35.71 8.67
CA ALA A 423 8.59 35.70 10.01
C ALA A 423 8.75 37.05 10.77
N PHE A 424 9.81 37.79 10.52
CA PHE A 424 10.06 39.13 11.10
C PHE A 424 10.30 40.20 10.02
N MET A 425 9.67 40.02 8.86
CA MET A 425 9.73 41.02 7.80
C MET A 425 9.05 42.33 8.25
N ASN A 426 9.57 43.44 7.83
CA ASN A 426 9.09 44.79 8.25
C ASN A 426 9.20 45.07 9.76
N CYS A 427 9.96 44.36 10.56
CA CYS A 427 10.22 44.65 11.96
C CYS A 427 11.28 45.75 12.12
N SER A 428 10.99 46.99 11.71
CA SER A 428 11.98 48.07 11.57
C SER A 428 12.70 48.47 12.86
N LYS A 429 12.04 48.30 14.03
CA LYS A 429 12.65 48.57 15.35
C LYS A 429 13.45 47.40 15.92
N LEU A 430 13.39 46.19 15.34
CA LEU A 430 14.19 45.06 15.77
C LEU A 430 15.59 45.14 15.13
N LYS A 431 16.61 45.56 15.91
CA LYS A 431 17.98 45.78 15.42
C LYS A 431 18.90 44.56 15.54
N SER A 432 18.53 43.59 16.33
CA SER A 432 19.28 42.34 16.45
C SER A 432 18.44 41.19 16.94
N ILE A 433 18.88 39.99 16.63
CA ILE A 433 18.29 38.79 17.13
C ILE A 433 19.31 37.83 17.72
N THR A 434 18.99 37.16 18.82
CA THR A 434 19.80 36.10 19.38
C THR A 434 19.18 34.75 19.00
N ILE A 435 19.88 33.97 18.21
CA ILE A 435 19.41 32.69 17.68
C ILE A 435 20.02 31.54 18.51
N PRO A 436 19.22 30.66 19.07
CA PRO A 436 19.72 29.57 19.89
C PRO A 436 20.50 28.56 19.04
N ARG A 437 21.34 27.77 19.70
CA ARG A 437 22.23 26.80 19.07
C ARG A 437 21.46 25.68 18.30
N ASN A 438 20.30 25.31 18.80
CA ASN A 438 19.54 24.17 18.29
C ASN A 438 18.65 24.51 17.09
N MET A 439 18.73 25.76 16.59
CA MET A 439 18.03 26.16 15.36
C MET A 439 18.54 25.32 14.19
N GLU A 440 17.62 24.64 13.52
CA GLU A 440 17.89 23.75 12.38
C GLU A 440 17.65 24.45 11.04
N ASP A 441 16.60 25.28 10.99
CA ASP A 441 16.17 25.94 9.77
C ASP A 441 15.73 27.38 10.00
N ILE A 442 16.17 28.28 9.12
CA ILE A 442 15.74 29.70 9.08
C ILE A 442 15.33 30.01 7.65
N GLY A 443 14.03 30.27 7.49
CA GLY A 443 13.43 30.54 6.20
C GLY A 443 13.97 31.82 5.53
N GLU A 444 13.74 31.92 4.24
CA GLU A 444 14.14 33.09 3.45
C GLU A 444 13.54 34.37 4.05
N TYR A 445 14.35 35.43 4.11
CA TYR A 445 13.96 36.75 4.62
C TYR A 445 13.39 36.76 6.05
N ALA A 446 13.65 35.72 6.83
CA ALA A 446 13.09 35.58 8.17
C ALA A 446 13.43 36.74 9.10
N PHE A 447 14.61 37.29 9.00
CA PHE A 447 15.10 38.40 9.85
C PHE A 447 15.81 39.48 9.06
N GLY A 448 15.63 40.74 9.47
CA GLY A 448 16.41 41.87 8.97
C GLY A 448 16.07 42.36 7.59
N TYR A 449 14.86 42.13 7.14
CA TYR A 449 14.35 42.56 5.84
C TYR A 449 13.10 43.39 5.92
N SER A 450 12.91 44.27 4.91
CA SER A 450 11.64 44.96 4.65
C SER A 450 11.16 44.67 3.24
N ASP A 451 9.84 44.53 3.11
CA ASP A 451 9.17 44.60 1.81
C ASP A 451 8.88 46.03 1.49
N ILE A 452 9.40 46.57 0.39
CA ILE A 452 9.20 47.96 -0.04
C ILE A 452 7.88 48.18 -0.81
N GLY A 453 7.00 47.13 -0.86
CA GLY A 453 5.67 47.24 -1.48
C GLY A 453 5.69 47.42 -3.00
N ILE A 454 6.83 47.32 -3.67
CA ILE A 454 6.93 47.35 -5.13
C ILE A 454 6.87 45.90 -5.63
N HIS A 455 5.86 45.53 -6.32
CA HIS A 455 5.48 44.17 -6.74
C HIS A 455 6.53 43.37 -7.55
N TYR A 456 7.71 43.90 -7.83
CA TYR A 456 8.70 43.30 -8.73
C TYR A 456 10.16 43.36 -8.26
N GLY A 457 10.44 43.66 -6.97
CA GLY A 457 11.82 43.68 -6.45
C GLY A 457 12.03 42.74 -5.25
N PRO A 458 13.28 42.21 -5.02
CA PRO A 458 13.57 41.43 -3.82
C PRO A 458 13.42 42.28 -2.55
N PRO A 459 13.12 41.70 -1.38
CA PRO A 459 13.06 42.42 -0.11
C PRO A 459 14.40 43.15 0.19
N VAL A 460 14.30 44.35 0.80
CA VAL A 460 15.47 45.20 1.12
C VAL A 460 15.98 44.85 2.50
N LYS A 461 17.27 44.63 2.59
CA LYS A 461 17.99 44.34 3.84
C LYS A 461 18.14 45.57 4.73
N TYR A 462 17.93 45.42 6.06
CA TYR A 462 18.33 46.42 7.05
C TYR A 462 19.83 46.31 7.29
N GLU A 463 20.64 47.29 6.85
CA GLU A 463 22.12 47.25 6.88
C GLU A 463 22.68 47.11 8.31
N ASP A 464 22.04 47.68 9.31
CA ASP A 464 22.47 47.63 10.71
C ASP A 464 21.98 46.41 11.48
N PHE A 465 21.29 45.45 10.83
CA PHE A 465 20.76 44.30 11.53
C PHE A 465 21.89 43.34 11.92
N THR A 466 21.83 42.86 13.16
CA THR A 466 22.88 42.00 13.73
C THR A 466 22.29 40.63 14.15
N ILE A 467 22.88 39.57 13.64
CA ILE A 467 22.63 38.20 14.10
C ILE A 467 23.60 37.84 15.21
N LYS A 468 23.07 37.44 16.35
CA LYS A 468 23.86 36.89 17.48
C LYS A 468 23.58 35.41 17.56
N GLY A 469 24.64 34.61 17.62
CA GLY A 469 24.49 33.15 17.63
C GLY A 469 25.79 32.43 17.88
N TYR A 470 25.86 31.18 17.50
CA TYR A 470 26.99 30.30 17.74
C TYR A 470 27.65 29.91 16.43
N LYS A 471 28.98 29.76 16.44
CA LYS A 471 29.74 29.31 15.25
C LYS A 471 29.30 27.91 14.81
N GLY A 472 29.24 27.66 13.51
CA GLY A 472 28.86 26.40 12.89
C GLY A 472 27.35 26.05 12.99
N THR A 473 26.49 27.05 13.27
CA THR A 473 25.02 26.87 13.38
C THR A 473 24.28 27.60 12.26
N ALA A 474 22.98 27.32 12.14
CA ALA A 474 22.09 28.00 11.20
C ALA A 474 22.16 29.54 11.33
N ALA A 475 22.40 30.07 12.51
CA ALA A 475 22.60 31.52 12.74
C ALA A 475 23.78 32.09 11.98
N GLU A 476 24.94 31.43 12.00
CA GLU A 476 26.14 31.85 11.26
C GLU A 476 25.92 31.70 9.76
N THR A 477 25.32 30.62 9.34
CA THR A 477 24.98 30.34 7.93
C THR A 477 24.07 31.40 7.37
N TYR A 478 22.93 31.65 8.05
CA TYR A 478 21.98 32.68 7.66
C TYR A 478 22.61 34.08 7.58
N ALA A 479 23.41 34.47 8.61
CA ALA A 479 24.12 35.74 8.60
C ALA A 479 25.07 35.87 7.42
N LYS A 480 25.85 34.83 7.10
CA LYS A 480 26.80 34.81 6.00
C LYS A 480 26.15 34.87 4.62
N GLU A 481 25.10 34.03 4.41
CA GLU A 481 24.39 33.96 3.12
C GLU A 481 23.68 35.27 2.79
N ASN A 482 23.19 35.96 3.82
CA ASN A 482 22.44 37.20 3.69
C ASN A 482 23.29 38.45 3.94
N GLY A 483 24.60 38.33 4.21
CA GLY A 483 25.51 39.43 4.40
C GLY A 483 25.22 40.26 5.66
N PHE A 484 24.68 39.67 6.74
CA PHE A 484 24.45 40.33 8.02
C PHE A 484 25.70 40.26 8.91
N LYS A 485 25.86 41.26 9.79
CA LYS A 485 26.84 41.21 10.86
C LYS A 485 26.55 40.05 11.80
N PHE A 486 27.55 39.18 11.99
CA PHE A 486 27.45 38.05 12.92
C PHE A 486 28.27 38.35 14.20
N ILE A 487 27.63 38.15 15.35
CA ILE A 487 28.31 38.19 16.65
C ILE A 487 28.27 36.81 17.27
N ALA A 488 29.42 36.17 17.35
CA ALA A 488 29.54 34.87 18.01
C ALA A 488 29.40 35.06 19.53
N LEU A 489 28.49 34.27 20.13
CA LEU A 489 28.34 34.19 21.58
C LEU A 489 29.51 33.39 22.16
N ASP A 490 30.07 33.82 23.30
CA ASP A 490 31.13 33.10 23.96
C ASP A 490 30.76 31.65 24.22
N VAL A 491 31.72 30.79 23.94
CA VAL A 491 31.50 29.32 23.96
C VAL A 491 32.23 28.73 25.16
N SER A 492 31.46 28.14 26.06
CA SER A 492 32.04 27.25 27.07
C SER A 492 32.31 25.88 26.42
N LYS A 493 33.37 25.20 26.89
CA LYS A 493 33.57 23.79 26.53
C LYS A 493 32.52 22.92 27.22
N PRO A 494 32.00 21.87 26.60
CA PRO A 494 31.09 20.95 27.27
C PRO A 494 31.66 20.36 28.55
N THR A 495 30.93 20.44 29.62
CA THR A 495 31.22 19.71 30.87
C THR A 495 30.58 18.32 30.84
N SER A 496 29.42 18.18 30.15
CA SER A 496 28.76 16.91 29.89
C SER A 496 27.95 16.94 28.59
N VAL A 497 27.62 15.77 28.09
CA VAL A 497 26.62 15.52 27.03
C VAL A 497 25.65 14.46 27.47
N SER A 498 24.37 14.60 27.12
CA SER A 498 23.32 13.61 27.37
C SER A 498 22.52 13.34 26.12
N LEU A 499 21.83 12.23 26.08
CA LEU A 499 20.89 11.84 25.01
C LEU A 499 19.47 11.82 25.58
N ASN A 500 18.50 12.14 24.72
CA ASN A 500 17.07 12.07 25.06
C ASN A 500 16.59 10.63 25.35
N LYS A 501 17.39 9.61 24.98
CA LYS A 501 17.12 8.20 25.27
C LYS A 501 18.43 7.50 25.66
N THR A 502 18.41 6.72 26.74
CA THR A 502 19.50 5.83 27.14
C THR A 502 19.28 4.40 26.66
N ALA A 503 18.03 4.08 26.31
CA ALA A 503 17.63 2.84 25.67
C ALA A 503 16.58 3.09 24.59
N LEU A 504 16.66 2.35 23.49
CA LEU A 504 15.80 2.48 22.34
C LEU A 504 15.54 1.10 21.75
N THR A 505 14.28 0.81 21.43
CA THR A 505 13.91 -0.40 20.69
C THR A 505 13.33 0.00 19.34
N LEU A 506 13.84 -0.59 18.27
CA LEU A 506 13.41 -0.37 16.89
C LEU A 506 13.16 -1.71 16.20
N ASP A 507 12.24 -1.74 15.28
CA ASP A 507 12.13 -2.83 14.32
C ASP A 507 13.10 -2.62 13.16
N VAL A 508 13.56 -3.71 12.54
CA VAL A 508 14.41 -3.66 11.34
C VAL A 508 13.80 -2.74 10.28
N GLY A 509 14.62 -1.88 9.67
CA GLY A 509 14.22 -0.89 8.68
C GLY A 509 13.66 0.41 9.26
N LYS A 510 13.37 0.47 10.57
CA LYS A 510 12.93 1.71 11.24
C LYS A 510 14.12 2.56 11.69
N SER A 511 13.85 3.84 11.84
CA SER A 511 14.85 4.77 12.32
C SER A 511 14.29 5.67 13.42
N TYR A 512 15.19 6.19 14.25
CA TYR A 512 14.90 7.16 15.32
C TYR A 512 16.05 8.13 15.43
N THR A 513 15.75 9.41 15.61
CA THR A 513 16.78 10.42 15.81
C THR A 513 16.99 10.65 17.30
N LEU A 514 18.19 10.31 17.77
CA LEU A 514 18.65 10.64 19.11
C LEU A 514 19.04 12.12 19.14
N THR A 515 18.42 12.86 20.04
CA THR A 515 18.80 14.26 20.29
C THR A 515 19.77 14.34 21.45
N LYS A 516 20.76 15.21 21.28
CA LYS A 516 21.83 15.45 22.26
C LYS A 516 21.60 16.77 22.96
N THR A 517 21.92 16.83 24.24
CA THR A 517 21.96 18.06 25.04
C THR A 517 23.31 18.17 25.72
N VAL A 518 23.91 19.34 25.70
CA VAL A 518 25.18 19.62 26.38
C VAL A 518 25.01 20.55 27.56
N SER A 519 25.86 20.40 28.53
CA SER A 519 25.98 21.35 29.66
C SER A 519 27.37 21.97 29.62
N PRO A 520 27.49 23.31 29.87
CA PRO A 520 26.39 24.26 29.87
C PRO A 520 25.74 24.41 28.50
N SER A 521 24.47 24.91 28.42
CA SER A 521 23.67 24.97 27.18
C SER A 521 24.30 25.86 26.10
N ASN A 522 25.17 26.77 26.46
CA ASN A 522 25.94 27.63 25.57
C ASN A 522 27.30 27.02 25.11
N ALA A 523 27.58 25.76 25.45
CA ALA A 523 28.79 25.09 25.03
C ALA A 523 28.84 24.82 23.53
N VAL A 524 29.92 25.24 22.85
CA VAL A 524 30.16 24.93 21.43
C VAL A 524 31.05 23.71 21.33
N THR A 525 30.60 22.75 20.51
CA THR A 525 31.37 21.53 20.26
C THR A 525 30.92 20.89 18.94
N SER A 526 31.85 20.21 18.30
CA SER A 526 31.47 19.24 17.25
C SER A 526 31.14 17.89 17.89
N TYR A 527 30.40 17.08 17.18
CA TYR A 527 30.00 15.77 17.66
C TYR A 527 30.39 14.68 16.68
N THR A 528 30.85 13.59 17.24
CA THR A 528 31.02 12.34 16.49
C THR A 528 30.04 11.28 17.03
N TRP A 529 29.41 10.57 16.11
CA TRP A 529 28.50 9.48 16.43
C TRP A 529 29.12 8.15 16.03
N ARG A 530 28.96 7.16 16.87
CA ARG A 530 29.44 5.80 16.60
C ARG A 530 28.42 4.77 17.01
N SER A 531 28.34 3.70 16.25
CA SER A 531 27.66 2.47 16.63
C SER A 531 28.71 1.42 17.00
N SER A 532 28.47 0.67 18.09
CA SER A 532 29.30 -0.49 18.47
C SER A 532 29.13 -1.68 17.53
N ASN A 533 28.01 -1.72 16.79
CA ASN A 533 27.71 -2.77 15.81
C ASN A 533 26.88 -2.21 14.66
N THR A 534 27.57 -1.86 13.57
CA THR A 534 26.95 -1.26 12.38
C THR A 534 26.15 -2.24 11.53
N SER A 535 26.31 -3.55 11.74
CA SER A 535 25.45 -4.57 11.12
C SER A 535 24.08 -4.63 11.76
N VAL A 536 23.94 -4.26 13.05
CA VAL A 536 22.69 -4.21 13.79
C VAL A 536 22.02 -2.84 13.65
N ALA A 537 22.75 -1.76 13.92
CA ALA A 537 22.23 -0.41 13.80
C ALA A 537 23.33 0.55 13.38
N THR A 538 23.04 1.43 12.44
CA THR A 538 23.92 2.55 12.05
C THR A 538 23.43 3.83 12.68
N VAL A 539 24.32 4.82 12.78
CA VAL A 539 23.97 6.19 13.17
C VAL A 539 24.67 7.17 12.23
N ASP A 540 23.95 8.19 11.77
CA ASP A 540 24.49 9.24 10.93
C ASP A 540 25.05 10.43 11.77
N LYS A 541 25.57 11.45 11.07
CA LYS A 541 26.12 12.67 11.69
C LYS A 541 25.07 13.49 12.47
N ASN A 542 23.81 13.29 12.22
CA ASN A 542 22.69 13.99 12.86
C ASN A 542 22.09 13.21 14.03
N GLY A 543 22.60 12.01 14.33
CA GLY A 543 22.08 11.15 15.40
C GLY A 543 20.93 10.26 14.97
N LYS A 544 20.61 10.21 13.67
CA LYS A 544 19.57 9.29 13.14
C LYS A 544 20.11 7.87 13.18
N VAL A 545 19.52 7.08 14.06
CA VAL A 545 19.79 5.66 14.20
C VAL A 545 18.90 4.89 13.21
N THR A 546 19.51 4.04 12.41
CA THR A 546 18.78 3.17 11.46
C THR A 546 19.03 1.72 11.82
N ALA A 547 17.97 1.00 12.10
CA ALA A 547 17.97 -0.43 12.44
C ALA A 547 18.19 -1.27 11.18
N LYS A 548 19.23 -2.11 11.14
CA LYS A 548 19.64 -2.93 9.99
C LYS A 548 19.27 -4.40 10.15
N ALA A 549 19.64 -5.00 11.28
CA ALA A 549 19.38 -6.39 11.58
C ALA A 549 19.06 -6.57 13.06
N SER A 550 18.37 -7.66 13.42
CA SER A 550 18.05 -7.96 14.83
C SER A 550 19.30 -8.12 15.69
N GLY A 551 19.23 -7.63 16.91
CA GLY A 551 20.35 -7.67 17.85
C GLY A 551 20.43 -6.43 18.73
N THR A 552 21.60 -6.19 19.31
CA THR A 552 21.85 -5.01 20.12
C THR A 552 23.08 -4.25 19.63
N ALA A 553 22.99 -2.92 19.66
CA ALA A 553 24.10 -2.03 19.41
C ALA A 553 24.09 -0.89 20.43
N THR A 554 25.25 -0.36 20.79
CA THR A 554 25.36 0.85 21.60
C THR A 554 25.73 2.02 20.68
N ILE A 555 24.84 3.01 20.64
CA ILE A 555 25.13 4.27 19.94
C ILE A 555 25.78 5.22 20.94
N THR A 556 26.91 5.78 20.56
CA THR A 556 27.69 6.74 21.36
C THR A 556 27.80 8.06 20.60
N VAL A 557 27.46 9.14 21.29
CA VAL A 557 27.81 10.50 20.85
C VAL A 557 29.01 10.95 21.68
N LYS A 558 29.99 11.58 21.02
CA LYS A 558 31.19 12.14 21.65
C LYS A 558 31.39 13.60 21.20
N THR A 559 31.62 14.48 22.14
CA THR A 559 31.97 15.89 21.90
C THR A 559 33.46 16.02 21.54
N SER A 560 33.86 17.14 20.89
CA SER A 560 35.26 17.40 20.52
C SER A 560 36.21 17.39 21.71
N ASN A 561 35.75 17.72 22.91
CA ASN A 561 36.55 17.66 24.16
C ASN A 561 36.37 16.34 24.94
N GLY A 562 35.86 15.29 24.28
CA GLY A 562 35.86 13.92 24.79
C GLY A 562 34.69 13.48 25.67
N LYS A 563 33.70 14.34 25.97
CA LYS A 563 32.52 13.95 26.74
C LYS A 563 31.64 13.02 25.91
N THR A 564 31.07 11.99 26.52
CA THR A 564 30.29 10.95 25.83
C THR A 564 28.95 10.71 26.49
N ALA A 565 27.96 10.32 25.67
CA ALA A 565 26.71 9.74 26.14
C ALA A 565 26.34 8.55 25.24
N THR A 566 25.63 7.58 25.79
CA THR A 566 25.32 6.33 25.09
C THR A 566 23.82 6.02 25.12
N CYS A 567 23.36 5.35 24.08
CA CYS A 567 22.03 4.76 24.01
C CYS A 567 22.16 3.30 23.60
N LYS A 568 21.62 2.37 24.41
CA LYS A 568 21.51 0.96 24.03
C LYS A 568 20.36 0.80 23.07
N VAL A 569 20.64 0.38 21.85
CA VAL A 569 19.65 0.12 20.81
C VAL A 569 19.42 -1.38 20.71
N THR A 570 18.17 -1.79 20.89
CA THR A 570 17.73 -3.16 20.64
C THR A 570 16.94 -3.13 19.33
N VAL A 571 17.36 -3.92 18.36
CA VAL A 571 16.67 -4.03 17.07
C VAL A 571 15.91 -5.35 17.03
N ASN A 572 14.62 -5.26 16.86
CA ASN A 572 13.73 -6.40 16.68
C ASN A 572 13.45 -6.62 15.20
N LEU A 573 13.16 -7.85 14.82
CA LEU A 573 12.53 -8.13 13.54
C LEU A 573 11.14 -7.48 13.50
N PRO A 574 10.64 -7.12 12.32
CA PRO A 574 9.26 -6.67 12.19
C PRO A 574 8.30 -7.75 12.68
N ALA A 575 7.20 -7.32 13.28
CA ALA A 575 6.17 -8.25 13.71
C ALA A 575 5.57 -8.97 12.49
N PRO A 576 5.49 -10.32 12.52
CA PRO A 576 4.82 -11.04 11.45
C PRO A 576 3.37 -10.59 11.34
N GLN A 577 2.86 -10.51 10.11
CA GLN A 577 1.48 -10.15 9.84
C GLN A 577 0.69 -11.41 9.49
N ILE A 578 -0.43 -11.65 10.16
CA ILE A 578 -1.36 -12.70 9.76
C ILE A 578 -2.01 -12.27 8.44
N THR A 579 -1.71 -13.02 7.38
CA THR A 579 -2.22 -12.76 6.02
C THR A 579 -3.52 -13.47 5.72
N GLY A 580 -3.88 -14.46 6.55
CA GLY A 580 -5.12 -15.20 6.36
C GLY A 580 -5.57 -15.97 7.58
N LEU A 581 -6.87 -15.93 7.83
CA LEU A 581 -7.59 -16.76 8.79
C LEU A 581 -8.72 -17.47 8.07
N ALA A 582 -8.61 -18.78 7.88
CA ALA A 582 -9.59 -19.57 7.13
C ALA A 582 -10.17 -20.70 7.98
N ASN A 583 -11.50 -20.88 7.91
CA ASN A 583 -12.14 -22.05 8.46
C ASN A 583 -11.83 -23.27 7.58
N THR A 584 -11.31 -24.33 8.14
CA THR A 584 -10.94 -25.57 7.47
C THR A 584 -11.54 -26.77 8.19
N THR A 585 -11.37 -27.96 7.62
CA THR A 585 -11.76 -29.21 8.28
C THR A 585 -10.98 -29.46 9.58
N GLY A 586 -9.73 -28.97 9.65
CA GLY A 586 -8.86 -29.12 10.82
C GLY A 586 -9.03 -28.03 11.89
N GLY A 587 -9.87 -27.02 11.65
CA GLY A 587 -10.04 -25.88 12.55
C GLY A 587 -9.83 -24.53 11.83
N ILE A 588 -9.29 -23.54 12.54
CA ILE A 588 -8.89 -22.26 11.93
C ILE A 588 -7.44 -22.38 11.44
N LYS A 589 -7.24 -22.33 10.12
CA LYS A 589 -5.91 -22.17 9.54
C LYS A 589 -5.48 -20.72 9.63
N ILE A 590 -4.36 -20.49 10.27
CA ILE A 590 -3.69 -19.20 10.44
C ILE A 590 -2.52 -19.20 9.47
N SER A 591 -2.40 -18.19 8.62
CA SER A 591 -1.28 -18.02 7.69
C SER A 591 -0.67 -16.64 7.89
N TRP A 592 0.63 -16.51 7.73
CA TRP A 592 1.34 -15.25 7.92
C TRP A 592 2.51 -15.13 6.95
N ASN A 593 2.99 -13.88 6.79
CA ASN A 593 4.14 -13.61 5.96
C ASN A 593 5.44 -14.16 6.59
N LYS A 594 6.33 -14.62 5.73
CA LYS A 594 7.71 -14.90 6.15
C LYS A 594 8.38 -13.59 6.59
N VAL A 595 9.15 -13.65 7.66
CA VAL A 595 10.01 -12.56 8.12
C VAL A 595 11.45 -13.03 8.02
N ASP A 596 12.23 -12.36 7.19
CA ASP A 596 13.64 -12.72 6.99
C ASP A 596 14.44 -12.50 8.27
N GLY A 597 15.32 -13.45 8.59
CA GLY A 597 16.07 -13.48 9.83
C GLY A 597 15.34 -14.13 11.02
N ALA A 598 14.07 -14.49 10.88
CA ALA A 598 13.38 -15.29 11.89
C ALA A 598 13.75 -16.77 11.75
N TYR A 599 14.14 -17.41 12.87
CA TYR A 599 14.28 -18.86 12.91
C TYR A 599 12.91 -19.54 12.87
N GLY A 600 11.94 -18.98 13.57
CA GLY A 600 10.58 -19.47 13.63
C GLY A 600 9.61 -18.45 14.20
N TYR A 601 8.43 -18.93 14.52
CA TYR A 601 7.31 -18.11 14.93
C TYR A 601 6.68 -18.70 16.18
N ARG A 602 6.25 -17.81 17.10
CA ARG A 602 5.47 -18.14 18.30
C ARG A 602 4.08 -17.55 18.17
N LEU A 603 3.09 -18.43 18.17
CA LEU A 603 1.69 -18.06 18.09
C LEU A 603 1.11 -17.91 19.51
N TYR A 604 0.25 -16.93 19.63
CA TYR A 604 -0.52 -16.65 20.82
C TYR A 604 -2.00 -16.57 20.46
N TYR A 605 -2.84 -16.97 21.41
CA TYR A 605 -4.27 -16.72 21.36
C TYR A 605 -4.70 -15.87 22.56
N LYS A 606 -5.81 -15.15 22.41
CA LYS A 606 -6.38 -14.34 23.47
C LYS A 606 -7.65 -14.98 23.97
N PRO A 607 -7.67 -15.55 25.19
CA PRO A 607 -8.91 -16.05 25.80
C PRO A 607 -9.86 -14.90 26.10
N ALA A 608 -11.16 -15.21 26.28
CA ALA A 608 -12.22 -14.22 26.56
C ALA A 608 -11.93 -13.39 27.84
N SER A 609 -11.22 -13.94 28.80
CA SER A 609 -10.73 -13.24 29.98
C SER A 609 -9.22 -13.44 30.09
N GLY A 610 -8.46 -12.35 30.21
CA GLY A 610 -7.02 -12.38 30.41
C GLY A 610 -6.15 -11.95 29.22
N GLY A 611 -4.85 -12.05 29.42
CA GLY A 611 -3.83 -11.66 28.43
C GLY A 611 -3.55 -12.73 27.38
N TRP A 612 -2.63 -12.42 26.48
CA TRP A 612 -2.16 -13.32 25.43
C TRP A 612 -1.52 -14.58 26.01
N LYS A 613 -1.96 -15.77 25.58
CA LYS A 613 -1.38 -17.07 25.96
C LYS A 613 -0.66 -17.69 24.78
N ARG A 614 0.59 -18.11 25.00
CA ARG A 614 1.36 -18.92 24.05
C ARG A 614 0.67 -20.25 23.84
N PHE A 615 0.59 -20.73 22.58
CA PHE A 615 0.07 -22.07 22.33
C PHE A 615 0.85 -22.87 21.29
N LYS A 616 1.68 -22.23 20.44
CA LYS A 616 2.48 -22.94 19.44
C LYS A 616 3.74 -22.20 19.05
N ASP A 617 4.86 -22.93 18.92
CA ASP A 617 6.05 -22.50 18.19
C ASP A 617 6.20 -23.36 16.93
N THR A 618 6.62 -22.74 15.82
CA THR A 618 6.78 -23.41 14.52
C THR A 618 7.73 -22.64 13.63
N THR A 619 8.41 -23.36 12.70
CA THR A 619 9.21 -22.76 11.63
C THR A 619 8.40 -22.53 10.35
N ALA A 620 7.20 -23.10 10.25
CA ALA A 620 6.30 -22.90 9.13
C ALA A 620 5.67 -21.51 9.16
N THR A 621 5.11 -21.08 8.04
CA THR A 621 4.35 -19.82 7.89
C THR A 621 2.84 -20.02 7.95
N SER A 622 2.40 -21.17 8.41
CA SER A 622 1.00 -21.44 8.71
C SER A 622 0.85 -22.48 9.81
N PHE A 623 -0.26 -22.44 10.51
CA PHE A 623 -0.64 -23.41 11.54
C PHE A 623 -2.17 -23.55 11.55
N THR A 624 -2.66 -24.74 11.87
CA THR A 624 -4.10 -24.93 12.01
C THR A 624 -4.43 -25.18 13.47
N ASP A 625 -5.21 -24.29 14.08
CA ASP A 625 -5.72 -24.43 15.44
C ASP A 625 -6.95 -25.36 15.41
N SER A 626 -6.77 -26.57 15.96
CA SER A 626 -7.83 -27.57 16.09
C SER A 626 -8.62 -27.46 17.39
N GLY A 627 -8.16 -26.63 18.34
CA GLY A 627 -8.79 -26.42 19.65
C GLY A 627 -10.01 -25.49 19.62
N VAL A 628 -10.47 -25.12 18.43
CA VAL A 628 -11.54 -24.16 18.19
C VAL A 628 -12.93 -24.68 18.58
N VAL A 629 -13.83 -23.78 18.98
CA VAL A 629 -15.22 -24.09 19.33
C VAL A 629 -16.16 -23.43 18.34
N PRO A 630 -17.16 -24.16 17.79
CA PRO A 630 -18.13 -23.61 16.85
C PRO A 630 -18.80 -22.33 17.36
N ASN A 631 -18.89 -21.33 16.49
CA ASN A 631 -19.47 -20.01 16.74
C ASN A 631 -18.73 -19.11 17.74
N LYS A 632 -17.62 -19.55 18.30
CA LYS A 632 -16.71 -18.67 19.05
C LYS A 632 -15.78 -17.93 18.12
N THR A 633 -15.43 -16.71 18.50
CA THR A 633 -14.40 -15.91 17.85
C THR A 633 -13.10 -16.16 18.61
N GLU A 634 -12.08 -16.58 17.86
CA GLU A 634 -10.71 -16.72 18.37
C GLU A 634 -9.87 -15.57 17.85
N THR A 635 -8.99 -15.05 18.69
CA THR A 635 -8.10 -13.95 18.35
C THR A 635 -6.66 -14.40 18.51
N TYR A 636 -5.85 -14.12 17.48
CA TYR A 636 -4.47 -14.59 17.40
C TYR A 636 -3.50 -13.45 17.23
N THR A 637 -2.30 -13.62 17.70
CA THR A 637 -1.15 -12.81 17.35
C THR A 637 0.10 -13.69 17.25
N ILE A 638 1.16 -13.12 16.69
CA ILE A 638 2.34 -13.90 16.35
C ILE A 638 3.61 -13.06 16.55
N ARG A 639 4.70 -13.70 16.94
CA ARG A 639 6.03 -13.10 17.10
C ARG A 639 7.09 -13.97 16.42
N CYS A 640 8.16 -13.35 15.94
CA CYS A 640 9.37 -14.08 15.54
C CYS A 640 10.12 -14.61 16.76
N ILE A 641 10.74 -15.77 16.60
CA ILE A 641 11.65 -16.36 17.60
C ILE A 641 13.00 -16.68 16.97
N ASP A 642 14.05 -16.64 17.80
CA ASP A 642 15.39 -17.13 17.46
C ASP A 642 15.48 -18.66 17.68
N GLN A 643 16.65 -19.24 17.38
CA GLN A 643 16.93 -20.69 17.59
C GLN A 643 16.80 -21.13 19.04
N LYS A 644 16.99 -20.21 20.01
CA LYS A 644 16.85 -20.49 21.45
C LYS A 644 15.41 -20.34 21.93
N GLY A 645 14.49 -19.95 21.02
CA GLY A 645 13.10 -19.70 21.36
C GLY A 645 12.84 -18.36 22.04
N ASN A 646 13.76 -17.40 22.03
CA ASN A 646 13.50 -16.05 22.50
C ASN A 646 12.72 -15.27 21.46
N THR A 647 11.78 -14.43 21.90
CA THR A 647 11.04 -13.55 20.99
C THR A 647 11.90 -12.36 20.56
N ILE A 648 12.04 -12.18 19.27
CA ILE A 648 12.91 -11.17 18.61
C ILE A 648 12.14 -10.20 17.71
N SER A 649 10.82 -10.14 17.87
CA SER A 649 9.95 -9.15 17.21
C SER A 649 8.95 -8.56 18.19
N GLY A 650 8.37 -7.43 17.83
CA GLY A 650 7.11 -6.96 18.38
C GLY A 650 5.95 -7.90 18.06
N PHE A 651 4.74 -7.51 18.39
CA PHE A 651 3.50 -8.21 18.02
C PHE A 651 2.36 -7.20 17.90
N ASN A 652 1.34 -7.57 17.12
CA ASN A 652 0.10 -6.80 17.07
C ASN A 652 -0.71 -7.06 18.36
N SER A 653 -0.85 -6.04 19.19
CA SER A 653 -1.57 -6.13 20.47
C SER A 653 -3.08 -6.25 20.31
N THR A 654 -3.64 -5.78 19.19
CA THR A 654 -5.05 -5.95 18.85
C THR A 654 -5.33 -7.38 18.42
N GLY A 655 -4.40 -8.00 17.69
CA GLY A 655 -4.52 -9.33 17.11
C GLY A 655 -5.43 -9.38 15.88
N TRP A 656 -5.61 -10.58 15.36
CA TRP A 656 -6.50 -10.89 14.24
C TRP A 656 -7.55 -11.89 14.70
N SER A 657 -8.82 -11.60 14.44
CA SER A 657 -9.92 -12.38 14.95
C SER A 657 -10.65 -13.13 13.85
N LYS A 658 -11.08 -14.35 14.15
CA LYS A 658 -11.91 -15.17 13.27
C LYS A 658 -12.95 -15.92 14.07
N LYS A 659 -14.20 -15.74 13.67
CA LYS A 659 -15.26 -16.60 14.17
C LYS A 659 -15.13 -17.99 13.52
N TYR A 660 -15.02 -19.02 14.35
CA TYR A 660 -14.99 -20.37 13.83
C TYR A 660 -16.37 -20.82 13.37
N THR A 661 -16.51 -21.00 12.08
CA THR A 661 -17.69 -21.62 11.47
C THR A 661 -17.21 -22.91 10.82
N PRO A 662 -17.56 -24.07 11.40
CA PRO A 662 -17.15 -25.35 10.83
C PRO A 662 -17.52 -25.46 9.37
N VAL A 663 -16.59 -25.86 8.53
CA VAL A 663 -16.88 -26.15 7.13
C VAL A 663 -17.85 -27.32 7.01
N ALA A 664 -18.62 -27.35 5.95
CA ALA A 664 -19.53 -28.48 5.69
C ALA A 664 -18.73 -29.78 5.56
N PRO A 665 -19.10 -30.86 6.26
CA PRO A 665 -18.45 -32.15 6.06
C PRO A 665 -18.66 -32.63 4.62
N THR A 666 -17.66 -33.34 4.09
CA THR A 666 -17.71 -33.94 2.75
C THR A 666 -17.85 -35.45 2.88
N ILE A 667 -18.90 -36.03 2.31
CA ILE A 667 -18.99 -37.48 2.18
C ILE A 667 -17.90 -37.91 1.18
N SER A 668 -16.92 -38.60 1.67
CA SER A 668 -15.75 -39.05 0.89
C SER A 668 -15.98 -40.38 0.21
N LYS A 669 -16.91 -41.17 0.75
CA LYS A 669 -17.21 -42.53 0.21
C LYS A 669 -18.65 -42.94 0.48
N LEU A 670 -19.24 -43.59 -0.50
CA LEU A 670 -20.53 -44.28 -0.40
C LEU A 670 -20.37 -45.71 -0.94
N ASP A 671 -20.43 -46.70 -0.07
CA ASP A 671 -20.26 -48.12 -0.42
C ASP A 671 -21.53 -48.90 -0.23
N ASN A 672 -21.84 -49.76 -1.19
CA ASN A 672 -22.84 -50.79 -1.00
C ASN A 672 -22.29 -51.93 -0.12
N THR A 673 -22.97 -52.23 0.97
CA THR A 673 -22.60 -53.30 1.91
C THR A 673 -23.77 -54.20 2.15
N SER A 674 -23.57 -55.33 2.80
CA SER A 674 -24.68 -56.17 3.23
C SER A 674 -25.63 -55.50 4.22
N GLY A 675 -25.15 -54.53 4.98
CA GLY A 675 -25.92 -53.74 5.96
C GLY A 675 -26.63 -52.53 5.35
N GLY A 676 -26.45 -52.23 4.05
CA GLY A 676 -26.99 -51.05 3.40
C GLY A 676 -25.95 -50.21 2.69
N ILE A 677 -26.18 -48.91 2.58
CA ILE A 677 -25.19 -47.95 2.06
C ILE A 677 -24.37 -47.41 3.22
N LYS A 678 -23.06 -47.71 3.23
CA LYS A 678 -22.11 -47.11 4.18
C LYS A 678 -21.63 -45.77 3.67
N LEU A 679 -21.86 -44.76 4.48
CA LEU A 679 -21.38 -43.38 4.29
C LEU A 679 -20.12 -43.21 5.11
N SER A 680 -19.09 -42.58 4.54
CA SER A 680 -17.90 -42.16 5.27
C SER A 680 -17.57 -40.70 4.91
N TRP A 681 -17.14 -39.92 5.86
CA TRP A 681 -16.84 -38.49 5.69
C TRP A 681 -15.65 -38.06 6.51
N ASN A 682 -15.15 -36.88 6.17
CA ASN A 682 -14.02 -36.30 6.84
C ASN A 682 -14.37 -35.78 8.25
N LYS A 683 -13.44 -35.92 9.18
CA LYS A 683 -13.56 -35.32 10.52
C LYS A 683 -13.44 -33.80 10.43
N ILE A 684 -14.28 -33.08 11.18
CA ILE A 684 -14.21 -31.62 11.32
C ILE A 684 -13.82 -31.30 12.76
N ALA A 685 -12.86 -30.40 12.92
CA ALA A 685 -12.38 -30.03 14.23
C ALA A 685 -13.43 -29.27 15.05
N GLY A 686 -13.40 -29.43 16.36
CA GLY A 686 -14.21 -28.68 17.32
C GLY A 686 -15.71 -29.00 17.33
N VAL A 687 -16.21 -29.85 16.46
CA VAL A 687 -17.62 -30.22 16.45
C VAL A 687 -17.90 -31.43 17.36
N TYR A 688 -19.07 -31.48 17.93
CA TYR A 688 -19.47 -32.61 18.77
C TYR A 688 -19.80 -33.86 17.93
N GLY A 689 -20.46 -33.66 16.77
CA GLY A 689 -20.86 -34.75 15.92
C GLY A 689 -21.46 -34.28 14.61
N TYR A 690 -22.18 -35.19 13.97
CA TYR A 690 -22.70 -35.02 12.61
C TYR A 690 -24.15 -35.42 12.57
N ARG A 691 -24.95 -34.67 11.76
CA ARG A 691 -26.34 -34.96 11.45
C ARG A 691 -26.46 -35.30 9.98
N LEU A 692 -26.98 -36.50 9.72
CA LEU A 692 -27.17 -37.01 8.39
C LEU A 692 -28.61 -36.78 7.92
N TYR A 693 -28.70 -36.47 6.65
CA TYR A 693 -29.97 -36.28 5.96
C TYR A 693 -30.01 -37.10 4.68
N TYR A 694 -31.21 -37.61 4.32
CA TYR A 694 -31.45 -38.15 2.98
C TYR A 694 -32.48 -37.29 2.24
N LYS A 695 -32.41 -37.33 0.91
CA LYS A 695 -33.33 -36.57 0.05
C LYS A 695 -34.60 -37.35 -0.13
N THR A 696 -35.74 -36.74 0.19
CA THR A 696 -37.06 -37.37 0.00
C THR A 696 -37.50 -37.35 -1.47
N SER A 697 -38.50 -38.12 -1.85
CA SER A 697 -39.09 -38.12 -3.19
C SER A 697 -39.69 -36.77 -3.58
N SER A 698 -40.10 -35.96 -2.61
CA SER A 698 -40.58 -34.59 -2.79
C SER A 698 -39.44 -33.56 -2.95
N GLY A 699 -38.18 -34.01 -2.94
CA GLY A 699 -37.00 -33.14 -3.12
C GLY A 699 -36.44 -32.49 -1.83
N GLY A 700 -37.13 -32.60 -0.71
CA GLY A 700 -36.73 -32.07 0.58
C GLY A 700 -35.67 -32.93 1.29
N TRP A 701 -34.96 -32.35 2.25
CA TRP A 701 -34.00 -33.06 3.08
C TRP A 701 -34.64 -33.50 4.39
N LYS A 702 -34.62 -34.81 4.70
CA LYS A 702 -35.14 -35.38 5.94
C LYS A 702 -33.98 -35.89 6.80
N ARG A 703 -33.90 -35.42 8.07
CA ARG A 703 -32.98 -35.93 9.07
C ARG A 703 -33.27 -37.39 9.36
N PHE A 704 -32.22 -38.23 9.52
CA PHE A 704 -32.43 -39.61 9.92
C PHE A 704 -31.42 -40.13 10.96
N LYS A 705 -30.26 -39.48 11.14
CA LYS A 705 -29.27 -39.91 12.12
C LYS A 705 -28.42 -38.78 12.64
N ASP A 706 -28.13 -38.76 13.93
CA ASP A 706 -27.04 -38.01 14.55
C ASP A 706 -25.98 -39.00 15.06
N THR A 707 -24.72 -38.68 14.92
CA THR A 707 -23.60 -39.55 15.30
C THR A 707 -22.33 -38.74 15.59
N THR A 708 -21.48 -39.24 16.48
CA THR A 708 -20.13 -38.69 16.70
C THR A 708 -19.06 -39.38 15.84
N ALA A 709 -19.42 -40.52 15.22
CA ALA A 709 -18.55 -41.25 14.30
C ALA A 709 -18.39 -40.51 12.95
N THR A 710 -17.40 -40.86 12.19
CA THR A 710 -17.15 -40.37 10.81
C THR A 710 -17.64 -41.34 9.72
N SER A 711 -18.44 -42.32 10.11
CA SER A 711 -19.14 -43.19 9.19
C SER A 711 -20.43 -43.68 9.80
N PHE A 712 -21.36 -44.06 8.90
CA PHE A 712 -22.66 -44.65 9.28
C PHE A 712 -23.15 -45.55 8.13
N THR A 713 -23.85 -46.60 8.46
CA THR A 713 -24.49 -47.45 7.46
C THR A 713 -26.01 -47.25 7.47
N ASP A 714 -26.57 -46.77 6.39
CA ASP A 714 -28.02 -46.68 6.20
C ASP A 714 -28.57 -48.00 5.77
N SER A 715 -29.31 -48.64 6.65
CA SER A 715 -29.98 -49.94 6.41
C SER A 715 -31.42 -49.75 5.84
N GLY A 716 -31.95 -48.51 5.82
CA GLY A 716 -33.29 -48.19 5.31
C GLY A 716 -33.40 -48.11 3.78
N VAL A 717 -32.39 -48.58 3.09
CA VAL A 717 -32.24 -48.47 1.63
C VAL A 717 -33.07 -49.56 0.91
N SER A 718 -33.46 -49.31 -0.33
CA SER A 718 -34.16 -50.29 -1.17
C SER A 718 -33.33 -50.65 -2.42
N PRO A 719 -33.26 -51.91 -2.83
CA PRO A 719 -32.50 -52.31 -4.01
C PRO A 719 -32.91 -51.56 -5.28
N ASN A 720 -31.93 -51.19 -6.08
CA ASN A 720 -32.04 -50.45 -7.33
C ASN A 720 -32.55 -48.99 -7.19
N ARG A 721 -32.75 -48.49 -5.98
CA ARG A 721 -33.07 -47.10 -5.72
C ARG A 721 -31.79 -46.29 -5.52
N THR A 722 -31.76 -45.07 -6.03
CA THR A 722 -30.70 -44.11 -5.76
C THR A 722 -31.10 -43.30 -4.54
N GLU A 723 -30.24 -43.36 -3.51
CA GLU A 723 -30.37 -42.56 -2.32
C GLU A 723 -29.39 -41.39 -2.42
N THR A 724 -29.82 -40.23 -1.97
CA THR A 724 -28.99 -39.03 -1.97
C THR A 724 -28.85 -38.49 -0.53
N TYR A 725 -27.65 -38.25 -0.09
CA TYR A 725 -27.36 -37.89 1.28
C TYR A 725 -26.69 -36.52 1.37
N THR A 726 -26.87 -35.85 2.48
CA THR A 726 -26.07 -34.73 2.89
C THR A 726 -25.80 -34.77 4.40
N ILE A 727 -24.85 -33.96 4.86
CA ILE A 727 -24.35 -34.04 6.22
C ILE A 727 -24.04 -32.65 6.75
N ARG A 728 -24.31 -32.41 8.03
CA ARG A 728 -23.99 -31.17 8.75
C ARG A 728 -23.30 -31.49 10.05
N CYS A 729 -22.44 -30.58 10.53
CA CYS A 729 -21.89 -30.62 11.88
C CYS A 729 -22.96 -30.20 12.91
N ILE A 730 -22.91 -30.82 14.08
CA ILE A 730 -23.73 -30.45 15.24
C ILE A 730 -22.85 -30.18 16.46
N ASP A 731 -23.33 -29.29 17.36
CA ASP A 731 -22.77 -29.06 18.68
C ASP A 731 -23.32 -30.08 19.69
N LYS A 732 -22.88 -30.00 20.95
CA LYS A 732 -23.31 -30.91 22.02
C LYS A 732 -24.80 -30.86 22.33
N ASN A 733 -25.48 -29.79 21.95
CA ASN A 733 -26.95 -29.62 22.12
C ASN A 733 -27.71 -30.08 20.89
N GLY A 734 -27.05 -30.70 19.91
CA GLY A 734 -27.65 -31.12 18.67
C GLY A 734 -28.00 -29.98 17.69
N LYS A 735 -27.60 -28.74 17.94
CA LYS A 735 -27.80 -27.63 17.00
C LYS A 735 -26.81 -27.73 15.84
N THR A 736 -27.28 -27.55 14.62
CA THR A 736 -26.40 -27.54 13.43
C THR A 736 -25.52 -26.31 13.42
N VAL A 737 -24.22 -26.50 13.22
CA VAL A 737 -23.16 -25.44 13.28
C VAL A 737 -22.36 -25.30 11.98
N SER A 738 -22.73 -26.04 10.93
CA SER A 738 -22.13 -25.91 9.59
C SER A 738 -23.16 -25.73 8.50
N GLY A 739 -22.73 -25.26 7.32
CA GLY A 739 -23.46 -25.43 6.08
C GLY A 739 -23.58 -26.90 5.68
N PHE A 740 -24.10 -27.15 4.48
CA PHE A 740 -24.19 -28.47 3.89
C PHE A 740 -24.15 -28.39 2.37
N ASN A 741 -23.81 -29.49 1.71
CA ASN A 741 -23.88 -29.59 0.26
C ASN A 741 -25.35 -29.80 -0.17
N SER A 742 -25.93 -28.78 -0.79
CA SER A 742 -27.34 -28.82 -1.24
C SER A 742 -27.60 -29.78 -2.41
N LYS A 743 -26.59 -30.11 -3.22
CA LYS A 743 -26.67 -31.14 -4.27
C LYS A 743 -26.65 -32.54 -3.66
N GLY A 744 -25.99 -32.73 -2.54
CA GLY A 744 -25.79 -34.02 -1.88
C GLY A 744 -24.84 -34.96 -2.64
N TRP A 745 -24.70 -36.15 -2.10
CA TRP A 745 -23.94 -37.27 -2.71
C TRP A 745 -24.89 -38.44 -2.91
N SER A 746 -24.92 -39.00 -4.10
CA SER A 746 -25.86 -40.01 -4.51
C SER A 746 -25.22 -41.38 -4.71
N LYS A 747 -25.93 -42.44 -4.33
CA LYS A 747 -25.51 -43.80 -4.56
C LYS A 747 -26.73 -44.68 -4.88
N LYS A 748 -26.67 -45.41 -5.98
CA LYS A 748 -27.65 -46.45 -6.26
C LYS A 748 -27.32 -47.64 -5.36
N TYR A 749 -28.30 -48.06 -4.57
CA TYR A 749 -28.14 -49.25 -3.74
C TYR A 749 -28.26 -50.50 -4.57
N THR A 750 -27.18 -51.31 -4.57
CA THR A 750 -27.15 -52.64 -5.15
C THR A 750 -27.02 -53.63 -4.01
N ALA A 751 -28.04 -54.44 -3.83
CA ALA A 751 -28.05 -55.45 -2.76
C ALA A 751 -26.86 -56.39 -2.92
N ALA A 752 -26.07 -56.53 -1.88
CA ALA A 752 -24.96 -57.45 -1.87
C ALA A 752 -25.45 -58.91 -2.05
N THR A 753 -24.64 -59.72 -2.67
CA THR A 753 -24.89 -61.18 -2.74
C THR A 753 -24.81 -61.77 -1.34
N PRO A 754 -25.89 -62.44 -0.88
CA PRO A 754 -25.84 -63.10 0.42
C PRO A 754 -24.70 -64.12 0.49
N LYS A 755 -24.00 -64.15 1.60
CA LYS A 755 -22.94 -65.15 1.88
C LYS A 755 -23.54 -66.23 2.78
N ILE A 756 -23.48 -67.47 2.35
CA ILE A 756 -23.78 -68.61 3.22
C ILE A 756 -22.75 -68.61 4.36
N THR A 757 -23.20 -68.60 5.60
CA THR A 757 -22.36 -68.56 6.80
C THR A 757 -22.24 -69.90 7.46
N LYS A 758 -23.23 -70.81 7.20
CA LYS A 758 -23.19 -72.14 7.78
C LYS A 758 -23.99 -73.12 6.91
N LEU A 759 -23.43 -74.31 6.73
CA LEU A 759 -24.10 -75.48 6.18
C LEU A 759 -24.04 -76.57 7.22
N THR A 760 -25.20 -77.20 7.58
CA THR A 760 -25.24 -78.25 8.60
C THR A 760 -26.17 -79.35 8.17
N ASN A 761 -25.70 -80.57 8.29
CA ASN A 761 -26.59 -81.72 8.15
C ASN A 761 -27.48 -81.82 9.40
N THR A 762 -28.81 -82.03 9.16
CA THR A 762 -29.79 -82.20 10.21
C THR A 762 -30.59 -83.46 9.85
N SER A 763 -31.30 -84.02 10.79
CA SER A 763 -32.26 -85.16 10.53
C SER A 763 -33.29 -84.87 9.43
N LYS A 764 -33.66 -83.58 9.27
CA LYS A 764 -34.67 -83.11 8.30
C LYS A 764 -34.13 -82.65 6.96
N GLY A 765 -32.80 -82.60 6.77
CA GLY A 765 -32.20 -82.05 5.52
C GLY A 765 -30.90 -81.32 5.77
N VAL A 766 -30.51 -80.47 4.80
CA VAL A 766 -29.34 -79.54 4.95
C VAL A 766 -29.88 -78.20 5.40
N SER A 767 -29.46 -77.78 6.57
CA SER A 767 -29.72 -76.42 7.05
C SER A 767 -28.72 -75.49 6.42
N VAL A 768 -29.18 -74.48 5.73
CA VAL A 768 -28.40 -73.42 5.08
C VAL A 768 -28.68 -72.12 5.79
N THR A 769 -27.63 -71.46 6.29
CA THR A 769 -27.77 -70.14 6.95
C THR A 769 -26.92 -69.12 6.19
N TRP A 770 -27.39 -67.91 6.06
CA TRP A 770 -26.70 -66.83 5.38
C TRP A 770 -26.86 -65.49 6.10
N ASN A 771 -26.03 -64.52 5.78
CA ASN A 771 -26.09 -63.20 6.39
C ASN A 771 -27.27 -62.42 5.89
N LYS A 772 -27.84 -61.58 6.75
CA LYS A 772 -28.92 -60.66 6.41
C LYS A 772 -28.41 -59.59 5.46
N ILE A 773 -29.20 -59.22 4.43
CA ILE A 773 -28.92 -58.09 3.52
C ILE A 773 -30.01 -57.04 3.76
N ALA A 774 -29.56 -55.78 3.94
CA ALA A 774 -30.46 -54.67 4.17
C ALA A 774 -31.40 -54.38 2.98
N GLY A 775 -32.63 -53.97 3.26
CA GLY A 775 -33.54 -53.42 2.30
C GLY A 775 -34.17 -54.43 1.33
N VAL A 776 -33.83 -55.72 1.43
CA VAL A 776 -34.42 -56.75 0.59
C VAL A 776 -35.66 -57.32 1.24
N TYR A 777 -36.61 -57.78 0.44
CA TYR A 777 -37.80 -58.41 0.95
C TYR A 777 -37.55 -59.83 1.45
N GLY A 778 -36.68 -60.58 0.74
CA GLY A 778 -36.35 -61.95 1.11
C GLY A 778 -35.25 -62.54 0.26
N TYR A 779 -35.14 -63.83 0.31
CA TYR A 779 -34.05 -64.60 -0.29
C TYR A 779 -34.61 -65.74 -1.09
N ARG A 780 -33.91 -66.04 -2.20
CA ARG A 780 -34.17 -67.25 -2.99
C ARG A 780 -32.96 -68.16 -2.86
N LEU A 781 -33.20 -69.35 -2.29
CA LEU A 781 -32.18 -70.37 -2.16
C LEU A 781 -32.17 -71.22 -3.43
N TYR A 782 -31.02 -71.52 -3.93
CA TYR A 782 -30.76 -72.42 -5.03
C TYR A 782 -29.85 -73.57 -4.59
N ARG A 783 -30.01 -74.72 -5.17
CA ARG A 783 -29.09 -75.82 -5.06
C ARG A 783 -28.66 -76.36 -6.43
N LYS A 784 -27.51 -76.99 -6.49
CA LYS A 784 -27.06 -77.84 -7.60
C LYS A 784 -26.34 -79.05 -7.09
N TYR A 785 -26.39 -80.13 -7.82
CA TYR A 785 -25.50 -81.31 -7.67
C TYR A 785 -24.37 -81.27 -8.67
N ASP A 786 -23.31 -82.03 -8.45
CA ASP A 786 -22.13 -82.02 -9.35
C ASP A 786 -22.55 -82.30 -10.80
N GLY A 787 -22.11 -81.50 -11.76
CA GLY A 787 -22.49 -81.53 -13.18
C GLY A 787 -23.86 -80.96 -13.50
N GLY A 788 -24.69 -80.52 -12.52
CA GLY A 788 -26.08 -80.08 -12.75
C GLY A 788 -26.23 -78.58 -12.75
N SER A 789 -27.42 -78.16 -13.22
CA SER A 789 -27.84 -76.78 -13.22
C SER A 789 -28.38 -76.32 -11.86
N TRP A 790 -28.37 -74.96 -11.60
CA TRP A 790 -28.95 -74.41 -10.42
C TRP A 790 -30.51 -74.52 -10.44
N THR A 791 -31.04 -75.16 -9.44
CA THR A 791 -32.47 -75.28 -9.25
C THR A 791 -32.97 -74.49 -8.05
N LYS A 792 -34.09 -73.77 -8.20
CA LYS A 792 -34.69 -73.03 -7.08
C LYS A 792 -35.18 -74.07 -6.02
N VAL A 793 -34.80 -73.73 -4.76
CA VAL A 793 -35.24 -74.54 -3.60
C VAL A 793 -36.46 -73.91 -2.94
N LYS A 794 -36.29 -72.62 -2.53
CA LYS A 794 -37.29 -71.91 -1.74
C LYS A 794 -37.08 -70.36 -1.84
N ASP A 795 -38.13 -69.66 -1.81
CA ASP A 795 -38.18 -68.24 -1.48
C ASP A 795 -38.58 -68.12 0.00
N THR A 796 -37.86 -67.28 0.74
CA THR A 796 -38.06 -67.11 2.19
C THR A 796 -37.66 -65.71 2.62
N THR A 797 -38.27 -65.19 3.68
CA THR A 797 -37.87 -63.95 4.34
C THR A 797 -36.87 -64.20 5.46
N SER A 798 -36.64 -65.43 5.88
CA SER A 798 -35.66 -65.86 6.87
C SER A 798 -34.26 -65.85 6.27
N THR A 799 -33.23 -65.80 7.15
CA THR A 799 -31.82 -65.91 6.80
C THR A 799 -31.31 -67.37 6.95
N SER A 800 -32.20 -68.27 7.07
CA SER A 800 -31.90 -69.72 7.08
C SER A 800 -33.07 -70.52 6.52
N PHE A 801 -32.78 -71.70 6.00
CA PHE A 801 -33.75 -72.65 5.49
C PHE A 801 -33.15 -74.06 5.55
N THR A 802 -33.98 -75.05 5.91
CA THR A 802 -33.58 -76.47 5.88
C THR A 802 -34.14 -77.12 4.62
N ASP A 803 -33.21 -77.46 3.70
CA ASP A 803 -33.59 -78.18 2.43
C ASP A 803 -33.79 -79.64 2.72
N SER A 804 -35.02 -80.09 2.91
CA SER A 804 -35.42 -81.47 3.10
C SER A 804 -35.29 -82.27 1.81
N GLY A 805 -35.36 -81.61 0.62
CA GLY A 805 -35.22 -82.28 -0.67
C GLY A 805 -33.79 -82.56 -1.13
N ALA A 806 -32.80 -82.28 -0.31
CA ALA A 806 -31.37 -82.60 -0.59
C ALA A 806 -31.21 -84.15 -0.54
N LYS A 807 -30.61 -84.76 -1.61
CA LYS A 807 -30.47 -86.24 -1.73
C LYS A 807 -29.36 -86.73 -0.79
N LYS A 808 -29.67 -87.79 0.02
CA LYS A 808 -28.66 -88.47 0.88
C LYS A 808 -27.51 -88.95 0.06
N GLY A 809 -26.27 -88.90 0.63
CA GLY A 809 -25.04 -89.42 -0.01
C GLY A 809 -24.50 -88.56 -1.14
N LYS A 810 -25.24 -87.54 -1.57
CA LYS A 810 -24.80 -86.64 -2.67
C LYS A 810 -24.21 -85.32 -2.16
N LYS A 811 -23.19 -84.83 -2.82
CA LYS A 811 -22.64 -83.51 -2.64
C LYS A 811 -23.64 -82.49 -3.27
N VAL A 812 -24.05 -81.58 -2.47
CA VAL A 812 -25.00 -80.55 -2.87
C VAL A 812 -24.38 -79.19 -2.63
N THR A 813 -24.50 -78.31 -3.61
CA THR A 813 -23.95 -76.96 -3.56
C THR A 813 -25.11 -75.98 -3.52
N TYR A 814 -24.98 -74.99 -2.64
CA TYR A 814 -26.00 -73.97 -2.41
C TYR A 814 -25.50 -72.59 -2.78
N THR A 815 -26.43 -71.75 -3.26
CA THR A 815 -26.22 -70.31 -3.40
C THR A 815 -27.54 -69.59 -3.09
N VAL A 816 -27.43 -68.33 -2.71
CA VAL A 816 -28.57 -67.50 -2.30
C VAL A 816 -28.55 -66.16 -3.04
N ARG A 817 -29.74 -65.74 -3.47
CA ARG A 817 -29.94 -64.40 -4.04
C ARG A 817 -31.00 -63.66 -3.24
N CYS A 818 -30.84 -62.33 -3.20
CA CYS A 818 -31.91 -61.48 -2.68
C CYS A 818 -33.08 -61.34 -3.65
N ILE A 819 -34.31 -61.26 -3.13
CA ILE A 819 -35.53 -61.02 -3.92
C ILE A 819 -36.30 -59.78 -3.40
N ASP A 820 -37.01 -59.11 -4.29
CA ASP A 820 -37.97 -58.07 -3.97
C ASP A 820 -39.37 -58.68 -3.61
N ARG A 821 -40.34 -57.82 -3.27
CA ARG A 821 -41.68 -58.24 -2.93
C ARG A 821 -42.42 -58.98 -4.07
N LYS A 822 -41.98 -58.75 -5.32
CA LYS A 822 -42.52 -59.42 -6.51
C LYS A 822 -41.80 -60.73 -6.84
N GLY A 823 -40.82 -61.12 -5.98
CA GLY A 823 -40.03 -62.32 -6.20
C GLY A 823 -38.90 -62.13 -7.26
N LYS A 824 -38.70 -60.97 -7.80
CA LYS A 824 -37.65 -60.70 -8.76
C LYS A 824 -36.31 -60.65 -8.01
N THR A 825 -35.27 -61.30 -8.53
CA THR A 825 -33.94 -61.27 -7.93
C THR A 825 -33.29 -59.88 -8.08
N VAL A 826 -32.76 -59.34 -6.97
CA VAL A 826 -32.16 -57.96 -6.85
C VAL A 826 -30.71 -57.97 -6.42
N SER A 827 -30.08 -59.14 -6.35
CA SER A 827 -28.64 -59.27 -6.13
C SER A 827 -28.00 -60.20 -7.16
N GLY A 828 -26.67 -60.10 -7.26
CA GLY A 828 -25.87 -61.12 -7.91
C GLY A 828 -26.04 -62.49 -7.19
N PHE A 829 -25.30 -63.50 -7.64
CA PHE A 829 -25.19 -64.78 -6.94
C PHE A 829 -23.76 -65.30 -7.01
N ASN A 830 -23.40 -66.11 -6.02
CA ASN A 830 -22.12 -66.77 -6.03
C ASN A 830 -22.20 -68.04 -6.90
N SER A 831 -21.64 -68.03 -8.08
CA SER A 831 -21.65 -69.16 -9.04
C SER A 831 -20.91 -70.39 -8.55
N LYS A 832 -19.91 -70.20 -7.66
CA LYS A 832 -19.21 -71.33 -7.03
C LYS A 832 -20.06 -72.01 -5.95
N GLY A 833 -20.87 -71.23 -5.23
CA GLY A 833 -21.69 -71.70 -4.12
C GLY A 833 -20.90 -72.22 -2.93
N TRP A 834 -21.60 -72.87 -2.01
CA TRP A 834 -21.09 -73.58 -0.85
C TRP A 834 -21.59 -75.02 -0.86
N SER A 835 -20.68 -75.94 -0.68
CA SER A 835 -20.99 -77.40 -0.83
C SER A 835 -20.93 -78.13 0.50
N ILE A 836 -21.80 -79.13 0.64
CA ILE A 836 -21.77 -80.06 1.73
C ILE A 836 -22.26 -81.40 1.16
N THR A 837 -21.70 -82.54 1.68
CA THR A 837 -22.28 -83.85 1.38
C THR A 837 -23.41 -84.12 2.35
N ARG A 838 -24.60 -84.40 1.86
CA ARG A 838 -25.77 -84.69 2.67
C ARG A 838 -25.60 -86.12 3.31
N LYS A 839 -25.53 -86.12 4.66
CA LYS A 839 -25.38 -87.29 5.47
C LYS A 839 -26.74 -88.00 5.62
#